data_aa68d496826902a3c1f5a7063117e80b
#
_entry.id   aa68d496826902a3c1f5a7063117e80b
#
_cell.length_a   1.000
_cell.length_b   1.000
_cell.length_c   1.000
_cell.angle_alpha   90.00
_cell.angle_beta   90.00
_cell.angle_gamma   90.00
#
_symmetry.space_group_name_H-M   'P 1'
#
loop_
_entity.id
_entity.type
_entity.pdbx_description
1 polymer ?
#
loop_
_entity_poly.entity_id
_entity_poly.type
_entity_poly.pdbx_seq_one_letter_code
_entity_poly.pdbx_strand_id
1 'polypeptide(L)'
;VQLGEYLTLDTPRMAPFEPVLPPIYGELRRAPSPYPQKDRIALLDFIRDSDYVHFTDTTPRDFTQSNSGNRFRLAEDALIGPYLDNAGYFSIENGGGAHFHVAMMANMTYPFTEAAEWNRFAPKTLKQILVRSTNVLGYTPQPRNLMRLTGEMICDYYQVIRCFDFLNHIENMRPLAEVVMNRGDVVFEPAISLSLAKGFDVPHYLEVAEAILRMTGDILGTGPEDASRNIILGLKDMAGICPPRFMTELVSALRHRWPSLVLHYHRHYTDGLFVPACGAAAKAGAHILDVGLGSAVRSYGQGDVLSMAAYVEDELGLKTNLNKQAIRDANFVCKQIMPYYDRYCSPYFQGIDYDVVQHAMPGGATSSSQEGAMKQGYIHLLPYMLKFLAGIRQIVRYHDVTPGSQITWNTAFLAVTGAWKRGGEEEVRYLLSVLDEVTRTPEAELSPEMRKARLAIYQDCNDAFRNLLLGKFGKLPLGFPPDWVYESAFGNTWKTALAQRTETSPLETLKDINLAAEEAAFIDAMRRKPTDEEFVLYLNHPGDALKTIRFRAKYGDPNNLPLHVWFEGLKPGQDLYFNESRGKPHHLALLSISRPNKAGISVCRYVLDSEIMSCEVQVTQPQNTAGKGLIKADPANPYHVAAPSNGDLWV
;
A
#
# COMPACT_ATOMS: atom_id res chain seq x y z
N VAL A 1 -19.72 -8.09 5.23
CA VAL A 1 -20.49 -7.31 6.18
C VAL A 1 -20.03 -5.88 6.06
N GLN A 2 -20.92 -4.97 5.64
CA GLN A 2 -20.62 -3.56 5.57
C GLN A 2 -20.57 -3.01 7.00
N LEU A 3 -19.46 -2.43 7.42
CA LEU A 3 -19.32 -1.75 8.72
C LEU A 3 -20.41 -0.69 8.98
N GLY A 4 -21.11 -0.24 7.94
CA GLY A 4 -22.22 0.71 8.03
C GLY A 4 -23.48 0.20 8.74
N GLU A 5 -23.63 -1.11 8.95
CA GLU A 5 -24.77 -1.66 9.70
C GLU A 5 -24.54 -1.69 11.22
N TYR A 6 -23.31 -1.45 11.69
CA TYR A 6 -22.95 -1.52 13.10
C TYR A 6 -22.96 -0.19 13.85
N LEU A 7 -23.02 0.91 13.12
CA LEU A 7 -23.19 2.24 13.71
C LEU A 7 -24.60 2.74 13.37
N THR A 8 -25.62 2.23 14.06
CA THR A 8 -26.91 2.93 14.21
C THR A 8 -26.77 4.12 15.19
N LEU A 9 -25.66 4.79 15.18
CA LEU A 9 -25.64 6.20 15.47
C LEU A 9 -26.41 6.85 14.31
N ASP A 10 -27.43 7.64 14.60
CA ASP A 10 -28.08 8.53 13.65
C ASP A 10 -27.01 9.37 12.96
N THR A 11 -26.30 8.79 12.01
CA THR A 11 -25.46 9.55 11.10
C THR A 11 -26.43 10.41 10.32
N PRO A 12 -26.30 11.74 10.39
CA PRO A 12 -27.18 12.62 9.63
C PRO A 12 -27.19 12.12 8.18
N ARG A 13 -28.38 11.97 7.61
CA ARG A 13 -28.54 11.56 6.20
C ARG A 13 -27.67 12.49 5.38
N MET A 14 -26.61 11.95 4.75
CA MET A 14 -25.79 12.76 3.87
C MET A 14 -26.66 13.18 2.69
N ALA A 15 -26.70 14.48 2.44
CA ALA A 15 -27.33 15.04 1.25
C ALA A 15 -26.67 14.46 0.00
N PRO A 16 -27.34 14.45 -1.18
CA PRO A 16 -26.71 14.12 -2.44
C PRO A 16 -25.37 14.88 -2.56
N PHE A 17 -24.30 14.16 -2.91
CA PHE A 17 -22.99 14.77 -3.03
C PHE A 17 -22.89 15.57 -4.32
N GLU A 18 -22.93 16.87 -4.18
CA GLU A 18 -22.64 17.85 -5.25
C GLU A 18 -21.42 18.65 -4.82
N PRO A 19 -20.22 18.31 -5.31
CA PRO A 19 -19.01 18.99 -4.88
C PRO A 19 -18.97 20.43 -5.37
N VAL A 20 -18.63 21.34 -4.48
CA VAL A 20 -18.30 22.71 -4.85
C VAL A 20 -16.86 22.71 -5.38
N LEU A 21 -16.70 23.06 -6.65
CA LEU A 21 -15.41 23.09 -7.32
C LEU A 21 -14.91 24.52 -7.46
N PRO A 22 -13.76 24.89 -6.86
CA PRO A 22 -13.14 26.19 -7.10
C PRO A 22 -12.81 26.37 -8.60
N PRO A 23 -12.90 27.59 -9.14
CA PRO A 23 -12.56 27.82 -10.55
C PRO A 23 -11.07 27.62 -10.79
N ILE A 24 -10.73 26.81 -11.78
CA ILE A 24 -9.34 26.70 -12.27
C ILE A 24 -9.13 27.83 -13.26
N TYR A 25 -8.29 28.79 -12.90
CA TYR A 25 -8.00 29.94 -13.76
C TYR A 25 -7.40 29.49 -15.10
N GLY A 26 -7.90 30.06 -16.21
CA GLY A 26 -7.57 29.61 -17.56
C GLY A 26 -6.07 29.70 -17.91
N GLU A 27 -5.32 30.63 -17.32
CA GLU A 27 -3.87 30.76 -17.49
C GLU A 27 -3.11 29.60 -16.82
N LEU A 28 -3.47 29.23 -15.60
CA LEU A 28 -2.86 28.06 -14.90
C LEU A 28 -3.15 26.76 -15.64
N ARG A 29 -4.33 26.61 -16.24
CA ARG A 29 -4.70 25.42 -17.02
C ARG A 29 -3.87 25.28 -18.30
N ARG A 30 -3.34 26.39 -18.83
CA ARG A 30 -2.55 26.43 -20.08
C ARG A 30 -1.05 26.43 -19.87
N ALA A 31 -0.57 26.70 -18.65
CA ALA A 31 0.86 26.67 -18.35
C ALA A 31 1.44 25.29 -18.64
N PRO A 32 2.57 25.18 -19.35
CA PRO A 32 3.23 23.89 -19.57
C PRO A 32 3.76 23.33 -18.24
N SER A 33 4.11 22.05 -18.25
CA SER A 33 4.86 21.45 -17.14
C SER A 33 6.19 22.20 -16.96
N PRO A 34 6.58 22.52 -15.72
CA PRO A 34 7.93 23.04 -15.48
C PRO A 34 9.01 21.96 -15.69
N TYR A 35 8.62 20.68 -15.67
CA TYR A 35 9.54 19.54 -15.79
C TYR A 35 9.63 19.08 -17.25
N PRO A 36 10.85 18.78 -17.75
CA PRO A 36 11.04 18.15 -19.06
C PRO A 36 10.21 16.86 -19.16
N GLN A 37 9.53 16.70 -20.29
CA GLN A 37 8.73 15.52 -20.59
C GLN A 37 9.44 14.67 -21.65
N LYS A 38 9.32 13.36 -21.57
CA LYS A 38 9.82 12.40 -22.57
C LYS A 38 11.35 12.38 -22.78
N ASP A 39 12.12 12.98 -21.87
CA ASP A 39 13.57 12.95 -21.87
C ASP A 39 14.06 12.79 -20.42
N ARG A 40 14.46 11.57 -20.09
CA ARG A 40 14.93 11.20 -18.74
C ARG A 40 16.12 12.04 -18.30
N ILE A 41 17.11 12.24 -19.18
CA ILE A 41 18.34 12.94 -18.83
C ILE A 41 18.06 14.42 -18.59
N ALA A 42 17.34 15.07 -19.48
CA ALA A 42 16.94 16.47 -19.31
C ALA A 42 16.12 16.68 -18.02
N LEU A 43 15.24 15.73 -17.66
CA LEU A 43 14.49 15.78 -16.42
C LEU A 43 15.38 15.67 -15.19
N LEU A 44 16.32 14.74 -15.17
CA LEU A 44 17.24 14.54 -14.04
C LEU A 44 18.21 15.70 -13.89
N ASP A 45 18.70 16.26 -15.00
CA ASP A 45 19.55 17.46 -15.01
C ASP A 45 18.74 18.67 -14.46
N PHE A 46 17.50 18.85 -14.90
CA PHE A 46 16.63 19.93 -14.38
C PHE A 46 16.46 19.84 -12.87
N ILE A 47 16.19 18.65 -12.31
CA ILE A 47 16.02 18.45 -10.86
C ILE A 47 17.34 18.73 -10.14
N ARG A 48 18.46 18.24 -10.66
CA ARG A 48 19.80 18.39 -10.06
C ARG A 48 20.26 19.84 -10.01
N ASP A 49 20.01 20.59 -11.09
CA ASP A 49 20.50 21.95 -11.28
C ASP A 49 19.55 23.00 -10.70
N SER A 50 18.33 22.61 -10.28
CA SER A 50 17.36 23.52 -9.68
C SER A 50 17.72 23.89 -8.24
N ASP A 51 17.35 25.10 -7.82
CA ASP A 51 17.47 25.58 -6.44
C ASP A 51 16.21 25.34 -5.60
N TYR A 52 15.29 24.50 -6.12
CA TYR A 52 14.06 24.14 -5.44
C TYR A 52 14.13 22.79 -4.75
N VAL A 53 13.40 22.65 -3.62
CA VAL A 53 12.97 21.35 -3.13
C VAL A 53 11.71 20.97 -3.89
N HIS A 54 11.73 19.82 -4.54
CA HIS A 54 10.62 19.29 -5.31
C HIS A 54 9.72 18.40 -4.45
N PHE A 55 8.48 18.21 -4.89
CA PHE A 55 7.49 17.42 -4.15
C PHE A 55 6.78 16.42 -5.04
N THR A 56 6.52 15.23 -4.51
CA THR A 56 5.59 14.24 -5.08
C THR A 56 4.34 14.16 -4.23
N ASP A 57 3.18 14.30 -4.86
CA ASP A 57 1.91 14.05 -4.17
C ASP A 57 1.59 12.55 -4.17
N THR A 58 1.35 12.00 -2.99
CA THR A 58 1.03 10.58 -2.80
C THR A 58 -0.42 10.35 -2.39
N THR A 59 -1.24 11.39 -2.40
CA THR A 59 -2.64 11.33 -1.97
C THR A 59 -3.44 10.23 -2.67
N PRO A 60 -3.39 10.07 -4.01
CA PRO A 60 -4.20 9.07 -4.70
C PRO A 60 -3.78 7.62 -4.42
N ARG A 61 -2.53 7.39 -4.00
CA ARG A 61 -1.99 6.04 -3.81
C ARG A 61 -1.73 5.70 -2.35
N ASP A 62 -0.76 6.37 -1.69
CA ASP A 62 -0.29 5.92 -0.38
C ASP A 62 -1.21 6.35 0.76
N PHE A 63 -1.81 7.54 0.66
CA PHE A 63 -2.88 7.92 1.57
C PHE A 63 -4.03 6.90 1.51
N THR A 64 -4.51 6.57 0.32
CA THR A 64 -5.63 5.63 0.16
C THR A 64 -5.24 4.23 0.65
N GLN A 65 -3.99 3.81 0.42
CA GLN A 65 -3.49 2.52 0.91
C GLN A 65 -3.36 2.50 2.43
N SER A 66 -2.82 3.54 3.02
CA SER A 66 -2.48 3.57 4.44
C SER A 66 -3.67 3.88 5.35
N ASN A 67 -4.65 4.65 4.86
CA ASN A 67 -5.74 5.16 5.69
C ASN A 67 -7.12 4.63 5.29
N SER A 68 -7.40 4.35 4.01
CA SER A 68 -8.72 3.95 3.52
C SER A 68 -8.72 2.63 2.74
N GLY A 69 -7.68 1.79 2.89
CA GLY A 69 -7.61 0.47 2.28
C GLY A 69 -7.70 0.46 0.75
N ASN A 70 -7.17 1.48 0.07
CA ASN A 70 -7.23 1.68 -1.39
C ASN A 70 -8.66 1.79 -1.95
N ARG A 71 -9.61 2.30 -1.18
CA ARG A 71 -11.02 2.39 -1.60
C ARG A 71 -11.36 3.66 -2.38
N PHE A 72 -10.46 4.64 -2.44
CA PHE A 72 -10.67 5.87 -3.20
C PHE A 72 -10.88 5.52 -4.68
N ARG A 73 -11.85 6.15 -5.34
CA ARG A 73 -12.22 5.80 -6.71
C ARG A 73 -11.71 6.86 -7.68
N LEU A 74 -11.53 6.46 -8.92
CA LEU A 74 -11.18 7.36 -10.02
C LEU A 74 -12.15 8.55 -10.16
N ALA A 75 -13.44 8.36 -9.85
CA ALA A 75 -14.43 9.43 -9.91
C ALA A 75 -14.09 10.60 -8.98
N GLU A 76 -13.59 10.32 -7.78
CA GLU A 76 -13.15 11.33 -6.83
C GLU A 76 -11.75 11.85 -7.16
N ASP A 77 -10.86 11.01 -7.67
CA ASP A 77 -9.55 11.43 -8.20
C ASP A 77 -9.72 12.48 -9.33
N ALA A 78 -10.69 12.27 -10.21
CA ALA A 78 -10.97 13.20 -11.29
C ALA A 78 -11.45 14.59 -10.82
N LEU A 79 -11.97 14.68 -9.59
CA LEU A 79 -12.35 15.96 -8.97
C LEU A 79 -11.15 16.73 -8.43
N ILE A 80 -10.13 16.05 -7.91
CA ILE A 80 -8.94 16.69 -7.32
C ILE A 80 -7.77 16.79 -8.31
N GLY A 81 -7.66 15.86 -9.24
CA GLY A 81 -6.52 15.73 -10.16
C GLY A 81 -6.20 16.99 -10.96
N PRO A 82 -7.17 17.74 -11.53
CA PRO A 82 -6.90 18.99 -12.24
C PRO A 82 -6.26 20.07 -11.37
N TYR A 83 -6.52 20.09 -10.07
CA TYR A 83 -5.87 21.03 -9.13
C TYR A 83 -4.45 20.56 -8.80
N LEU A 84 -4.25 19.24 -8.59
CA LEU A 84 -2.93 18.66 -8.37
C LEU A 84 -2.01 18.88 -9.59
N ASP A 85 -2.57 18.82 -10.81
CA ASP A 85 -1.84 19.09 -12.06
C ASP A 85 -1.34 20.55 -12.16
N ASN A 86 -1.97 21.48 -11.43
CA ASN A 86 -1.59 22.87 -11.37
C ASN A 86 -0.78 23.23 -10.10
N ALA A 87 -0.51 22.27 -9.26
CA ALA A 87 0.15 22.48 -7.97
C ALA A 87 1.69 22.61 -8.05
N GLY A 88 2.28 22.26 -9.20
CA GLY A 88 3.73 22.34 -9.40
C GLY A 88 4.50 21.13 -8.84
N TYR A 89 3.82 20.02 -8.57
CA TYR A 89 4.47 18.77 -8.17
C TYR A 89 5.40 18.21 -9.25
N PHE A 90 6.48 17.58 -8.81
CA PHE A 90 7.34 16.77 -9.67
C PHE A 90 6.55 15.61 -10.26
N SER A 91 5.88 14.85 -9.40
CA SER A 91 5.02 13.74 -9.81
C SER A 91 3.80 13.60 -8.91
N ILE A 92 2.80 12.86 -9.41
CA ILE A 92 1.68 12.34 -8.64
C ILE A 92 1.83 10.82 -8.62
N GLU A 93 2.00 10.24 -7.42
CA GLU A 93 2.05 8.80 -7.25
C GLU A 93 0.62 8.25 -7.17
N ASN A 94 0.11 7.78 -8.30
CA ASN A 94 -1.28 7.31 -8.48
C ASN A 94 -1.38 5.82 -8.80
N GLY A 95 -0.28 5.06 -8.67
CA GLY A 95 -0.25 3.62 -8.93
C GLY A 95 0.58 2.83 -7.92
N GLY A 96 0.20 1.57 -7.72
CA GLY A 96 0.93 0.64 -6.86
C GLY A 96 0.29 -0.73 -6.82
N GLY A 97 1.06 -1.78 -6.45
CA GLY A 97 0.57 -3.15 -6.50
C GLY A 97 -0.71 -3.40 -5.68
N ALA A 98 -0.79 -2.85 -4.46
CA ALA A 98 -2.00 -2.97 -3.64
C ALA A 98 -3.17 -2.15 -4.22
N HIS A 99 -2.89 -0.98 -4.79
CA HIS A 99 -3.89 -0.16 -5.47
C HIS A 99 -4.51 -0.92 -6.66
N PHE A 100 -3.68 -1.51 -7.53
CA PHE A 100 -4.13 -2.32 -8.67
C PHE A 100 -5.01 -3.50 -8.24
N HIS A 101 -4.59 -4.21 -7.19
CA HIS A 101 -5.35 -5.35 -6.68
C HIS A 101 -6.72 -4.92 -6.11
N VAL A 102 -6.75 -3.87 -5.29
CA VAL A 102 -8.00 -3.41 -4.64
C VAL A 102 -8.94 -2.74 -5.65
N ALA A 103 -8.42 -2.02 -6.66
CA ALA A 103 -9.24 -1.51 -7.75
C ALA A 103 -10.07 -2.61 -8.40
N MET A 104 -9.46 -3.76 -8.69
CA MET A 104 -10.18 -4.93 -9.22
C MET A 104 -11.05 -5.61 -8.17
N MET A 105 -10.50 -5.96 -7.01
CA MET A 105 -11.15 -6.79 -6.01
C MET A 105 -12.37 -6.11 -5.38
N ALA A 106 -12.30 -4.80 -5.13
CA ALA A 106 -13.27 -4.06 -4.34
C ALA A 106 -14.03 -2.98 -5.13
N ASN A 107 -13.32 -2.21 -5.97
CA ASN A 107 -13.94 -1.14 -6.76
C ASN A 107 -14.48 -1.66 -8.12
N MET A 108 -14.12 -2.88 -8.53
CA MET A 108 -14.49 -3.50 -9.82
C MET A 108 -14.11 -2.62 -11.01
N THR A 109 -12.93 -2.02 -10.96
CA THR A 109 -12.40 -1.10 -11.98
C THR A 109 -11.13 -1.66 -12.62
N TYR A 110 -10.74 -1.09 -13.77
CA TYR A 110 -9.52 -1.46 -14.47
C TYR A 110 -8.40 -0.48 -14.13
N PRO A 111 -7.34 -0.90 -13.41
CA PRO A 111 -6.26 0.01 -12.98
C PRO A 111 -5.54 0.71 -14.13
N PHE A 112 -5.34 0.07 -15.30
CA PHE A 112 -4.72 0.73 -16.45
C PHE A 112 -5.65 1.76 -17.09
N THR A 113 -6.98 1.55 -17.08
CA THR A 113 -7.93 2.60 -17.48
C THR A 113 -7.86 3.79 -16.51
N GLU A 114 -7.75 3.53 -15.21
CA GLU A 114 -7.56 4.59 -14.21
C GLU A 114 -6.26 5.37 -14.49
N ALA A 115 -5.15 4.68 -14.78
CA ALA A 115 -3.88 5.32 -15.13
C ALA A 115 -3.98 6.17 -16.42
N ALA A 116 -4.70 5.68 -17.45
CA ALA A 116 -4.96 6.46 -18.67
C ALA A 116 -5.77 7.73 -18.39
N GLU A 117 -6.82 7.62 -17.56
CA GLU A 117 -7.64 8.77 -17.17
C GLU A 117 -6.85 9.80 -16.35
N TRP A 118 -5.94 9.36 -15.45
CA TRP A 118 -5.02 10.25 -14.76
C TRP A 118 -4.15 11.04 -15.74
N ASN A 119 -3.64 10.40 -16.79
CA ASN A 119 -2.89 11.10 -17.86
C ASN A 119 -3.77 12.08 -18.63
N ARG A 120 -5.11 11.87 -18.70
CA ARG A 120 -6.04 12.75 -19.37
C ARG A 120 -6.41 13.99 -18.56
N PHE A 121 -6.72 13.85 -17.26
CA PHE A 121 -7.17 15.00 -16.46
C PHE A 121 -6.02 15.72 -15.72
N ALA A 122 -4.85 15.11 -15.63
CA ALA A 122 -3.64 15.71 -15.07
C ALA A 122 -2.44 15.58 -16.04
N PRO A 123 -2.49 16.19 -17.25
CA PRO A 123 -1.53 15.91 -18.33
C PRO A 123 -0.14 16.52 -18.13
N LYS A 124 0.03 17.50 -17.22
CA LYS A 124 1.29 18.24 -17.04
C LYS A 124 2.22 17.59 -16.02
N THR A 125 1.67 16.98 -15.01
CA THR A 125 2.43 16.40 -13.91
C THR A 125 2.79 14.95 -14.24
N LEU A 126 4.03 14.54 -13.97
CA LEU A 126 4.47 13.16 -14.19
C LEU A 126 3.67 12.18 -13.32
N LYS A 127 3.38 11.00 -13.85
CA LYS A 127 2.72 9.93 -13.09
C LYS A 127 3.77 8.97 -12.56
N GLN A 128 3.61 8.61 -11.29
CA GLN A 128 4.52 7.71 -10.60
C GLN A 128 3.78 6.46 -10.12
N ILE A 129 4.45 5.32 -10.22
CA ILE A 129 3.96 4.05 -9.69
C ILE A 129 4.97 3.43 -8.74
N LEU A 130 4.48 2.79 -7.67
CA LEU A 130 5.28 1.97 -6.77
C LEU A 130 5.17 0.49 -7.12
N VAL A 131 6.30 -0.13 -7.45
CA VAL A 131 6.40 -1.54 -7.84
C VAL A 131 7.24 -2.32 -6.82
N ARG A 132 6.82 -3.55 -6.52
CA ARG A 132 7.57 -4.45 -5.65
C ARG A 132 8.45 -5.35 -6.51
N SER A 133 9.75 -5.20 -6.46
CA SER A 133 10.74 -6.00 -7.19
C SER A 133 10.21 -7.27 -7.91
N THR A 134 10.52 -8.47 -7.41
CA THR A 134 10.04 -9.74 -8.00
C THR A 134 8.53 -9.93 -7.96
N ASN A 135 7.80 -9.23 -7.09
CA ASN A 135 6.37 -9.38 -6.96
C ASN A 135 5.58 -8.48 -7.93
N VAL A 136 6.24 -7.52 -8.52
CA VAL A 136 5.70 -6.49 -9.44
C VAL A 136 4.41 -5.86 -8.88
N LEU A 137 3.25 -6.20 -9.41
CA LEU A 137 1.93 -5.75 -8.93
C LEU A 137 1.27 -6.75 -7.96
N GLY A 138 1.84 -7.95 -7.83
CA GLY A 138 1.31 -9.04 -7.01
C GLY A 138 1.91 -9.10 -5.59
N TYR A 139 1.74 -10.27 -4.95
CA TYR A 139 2.20 -10.55 -3.58
C TYR A 139 3.18 -11.72 -3.48
N THR A 140 3.41 -12.42 -4.58
CA THR A 140 4.36 -13.53 -4.69
C THR A 140 5.38 -13.25 -5.78
N PRO A 141 6.60 -13.78 -5.68
CA PRO A 141 7.61 -13.61 -6.71
C PRO A 141 7.12 -14.11 -8.07
N GLN A 142 7.36 -13.32 -9.11
CA GLN A 142 6.96 -13.59 -10.49
C GLN A 142 8.19 -13.99 -11.34
N PRO A 143 8.02 -14.81 -12.37
CA PRO A 143 9.09 -15.14 -13.30
C PRO A 143 9.51 -13.94 -14.16
N ARG A 144 10.73 -14.02 -14.71
CA ARG A 144 11.37 -12.90 -15.44
C ARG A 144 10.53 -12.38 -16.61
N ASN A 145 9.95 -13.29 -17.41
CA ASN A 145 9.14 -12.89 -18.58
C ASN A 145 7.86 -12.14 -18.16
N LEU A 146 7.22 -12.52 -17.05
CA LEU A 146 6.06 -11.79 -16.53
C LEU A 146 6.45 -10.43 -15.96
N MET A 147 7.58 -10.36 -15.24
CA MET A 147 8.10 -9.08 -14.74
C MET A 147 8.36 -8.09 -15.87
N ARG A 148 8.99 -8.55 -16.98
CA ARG A 148 9.25 -7.72 -18.15
C ARG A 148 7.97 -7.27 -18.84
N LEU A 149 7.05 -8.20 -19.13
CA LEU A 149 5.76 -7.87 -19.75
C LEU A 149 4.97 -6.84 -18.93
N THR A 150 4.90 -7.04 -17.62
CA THR A 150 4.24 -6.09 -16.73
C THR A 150 4.98 -4.74 -16.69
N GLY A 151 6.32 -4.76 -16.69
CA GLY A 151 7.15 -3.56 -16.73
C GLY A 151 6.96 -2.74 -18.00
N GLU A 152 6.91 -3.39 -19.16
CA GLU A 152 6.63 -2.75 -20.45
C GLU A 152 5.28 -2.05 -20.44
N MET A 153 4.22 -2.75 -19.99
CA MET A 153 2.88 -2.18 -19.85
C MET A 153 2.85 -0.98 -18.89
N ILE A 154 3.51 -1.06 -17.73
CA ILE A 154 3.58 0.03 -16.76
C ILE A 154 4.24 1.27 -17.38
N CYS A 155 5.32 1.11 -18.15
CA CYS A 155 6.05 2.20 -18.77
C CYS A 155 5.23 2.99 -19.81
N ASP A 156 4.13 2.43 -20.33
CA ASP A 156 3.23 3.13 -21.24
C ASP A 156 2.30 4.12 -20.52
N TYR A 157 2.11 3.97 -19.21
CA TYR A 157 1.20 4.78 -18.41
C TYR A 157 1.92 5.71 -17.42
N TYR A 158 3.13 5.33 -16.96
CA TYR A 158 3.83 6.02 -15.88
C TYR A 158 5.21 6.49 -16.33
N GLN A 159 5.62 7.69 -15.91
CA GLN A 159 6.91 8.30 -16.25
C GLN A 159 7.97 8.09 -15.17
N VAL A 160 7.57 7.78 -13.93
CA VAL A 160 8.48 7.48 -12.83
C VAL A 160 8.12 6.10 -12.25
N ILE A 161 9.05 5.17 -12.35
CA ILE A 161 8.87 3.79 -11.87
C ILE A 161 9.71 3.59 -10.61
N ARG A 162 9.07 3.77 -9.45
CA ARG A 162 9.67 3.49 -8.14
C ARG A 162 9.62 1.99 -7.87
N CYS A 163 10.78 1.36 -7.74
CA CYS A 163 10.91 -0.07 -7.48
C CYS A 163 11.68 -0.31 -6.19
N PHE A 164 11.15 -1.12 -5.28
CA PHE A 164 11.85 -1.51 -4.06
C PHE A 164 11.85 -3.02 -3.86
N ASP A 165 12.88 -3.51 -3.17
CA ASP A 165 12.92 -4.87 -2.63
C ASP A 165 12.87 -4.85 -1.11
N PHE A 166 12.06 -5.72 -0.50
CA PHE A 166 11.86 -5.71 0.95
C PHE A 166 13.06 -6.24 1.75
N LEU A 167 14.01 -6.90 1.09
CA LEU A 167 15.28 -7.33 1.66
C LEU A 167 16.45 -6.44 1.21
N ASN A 168 16.20 -5.45 0.33
CA ASN A 168 17.23 -4.75 -0.43
C ASN A 168 18.14 -5.73 -1.22
N HIS A 169 17.58 -6.85 -1.69
CA HIS A 169 18.28 -7.79 -2.56
C HIS A 169 18.22 -7.27 -4.01
N ILE A 170 19.23 -6.54 -4.43
CA ILE A 170 19.22 -5.68 -5.61
C ILE A 170 18.93 -6.44 -6.90
N GLU A 171 19.43 -7.67 -7.05
CA GLU A 171 19.18 -8.49 -8.25
C GLU A 171 17.70 -8.82 -8.48
N ASN A 172 16.88 -8.75 -7.44
CA ASN A 172 15.43 -8.88 -7.56
C ASN A 172 14.79 -7.77 -8.40
N MET A 173 15.42 -6.60 -8.50
CA MET A 173 14.91 -5.47 -9.29
C MET A 173 15.38 -5.51 -10.75
N ARG A 174 16.43 -6.28 -11.08
CA ARG A 174 17.09 -6.26 -12.39
C ARG A 174 16.14 -6.43 -13.59
N PRO A 175 15.21 -7.40 -13.65
CA PRO A 175 14.35 -7.56 -14.83
C PRO A 175 13.49 -6.35 -15.15
N LEU A 176 12.99 -5.66 -14.11
CA LEU A 176 12.24 -4.40 -14.27
C LEU A 176 13.17 -3.24 -14.63
N ALA A 177 14.33 -3.15 -13.98
CA ALA A 177 15.35 -2.14 -14.28
C ALA A 177 15.78 -2.19 -15.76
N GLU A 178 16.00 -3.37 -16.31
CA GLU A 178 16.34 -3.57 -17.73
C GLU A 178 15.27 -2.99 -18.67
N VAL A 179 13.98 -3.21 -18.36
CA VAL A 179 12.87 -2.65 -19.15
C VAL A 179 12.85 -1.13 -19.06
N VAL A 180 12.86 -0.58 -17.85
CA VAL A 180 12.73 0.86 -17.63
C VAL A 180 13.95 1.63 -18.14
N MET A 181 15.17 1.12 -17.90
CA MET A 181 16.40 1.80 -18.29
C MET A 181 16.61 1.81 -19.80
N ASN A 182 16.02 0.87 -20.54
CA ASN A 182 16.02 0.87 -22.01
C ASN A 182 15.07 1.91 -22.63
N ARG A 183 14.17 2.51 -21.82
CA ARG A 183 13.29 3.61 -22.22
C ARG A 183 13.98 4.94 -21.96
N GLY A 184 13.99 5.85 -22.92
CA GLY A 184 14.55 7.20 -22.78
C GLY A 184 13.61 8.20 -22.13
N ASP A 185 12.32 7.87 -22.09
CA ASP A 185 11.20 8.71 -21.65
C ASP A 185 10.69 8.40 -20.24
N VAL A 186 11.21 7.37 -19.58
CA VAL A 186 10.81 6.90 -18.26
C VAL A 186 11.99 6.92 -17.30
N VAL A 187 11.77 7.33 -16.06
CA VAL A 187 12.77 7.35 -14.98
C VAL A 187 12.66 6.11 -14.13
N PHE A 188 13.76 5.40 -13.92
CA PHE A 188 13.88 4.36 -12.93
C PHE A 188 14.21 4.98 -11.57
N GLU A 189 13.40 4.68 -10.57
CA GLU A 189 13.63 5.08 -9.18
C GLU A 189 13.76 3.84 -8.29
N PRO A 190 14.94 3.17 -8.26
CA PRO A 190 15.19 2.15 -7.27
C PRO A 190 15.19 2.76 -5.88
N ALA A 191 14.47 2.13 -4.95
CA ALA A 191 14.32 2.65 -3.60
C ALA A 191 14.93 1.69 -2.56
N ILE A 192 15.73 2.27 -1.67
CA ILE A 192 16.28 1.59 -0.50
C ILE A 192 15.23 1.54 0.60
N SER A 193 14.88 0.36 1.05
CA SER A 193 14.03 0.15 2.23
C SER A 193 14.84 0.46 3.49
N LEU A 194 14.38 1.43 4.29
CA LEU A 194 15.07 1.87 5.52
C LEU A 194 14.54 1.12 6.75
N SER A 195 15.45 0.79 7.66
CA SER A 195 15.19 0.25 8.99
C SER A 195 16.24 0.78 9.96
N LEU A 196 15.98 0.69 11.27
CA LEU A 196 16.90 1.12 12.33
C LEU A 196 17.23 -0.02 13.32
N ALA A 197 17.00 -1.28 12.94
CA ALA A 197 17.48 -2.39 13.74
C ALA A 197 19.03 -2.40 13.75
N LYS A 198 19.62 -3.01 14.79
CA LYS A 198 21.08 -3.08 14.95
C LYS A 198 21.76 -3.65 13.70
N GLY A 199 22.67 -2.89 13.11
CA GLY A 199 23.40 -3.22 11.89
C GLY A 199 22.89 -2.50 10.64
N PHE A 200 21.76 -1.77 10.73
CA PHE A 200 21.27 -0.90 9.67
C PHE A 200 21.72 0.54 9.96
N ASP A 201 22.91 0.87 9.53
CA ASP A 201 23.57 2.15 9.71
C ASP A 201 23.90 2.82 8.36
N VAL A 202 24.48 4.01 8.40
CA VAL A 202 24.85 4.76 7.19
C VAL A 202 25.81 3.97 6.28
N PRO A 203 26.88 3.34 6.79
CA PRO A 203 27.74 2.47 5.96
C PRO A 203 26.98 1.37 5.23
N HIS A 204 26.09 0.65 5.92
CA HIS A 204 25.25 -0.36 5.28
C HIS A 204 24.43 0.20 4.11
N TYR A 205 23.79 1.35 4.27
CA TYR A 205 22.98 1.93 3.21
C TYR A 205 23.82 2.52 2.06
N LEU A 206 25.06 2.92 2.30
CA LEU A 206 25.99 3.26 1.23
C LEU A 206 26.37 2.03 0.39
N GLU A 207 26.56 0.87 1.00
CA GLU A 207 26.81 -0.40 0.28
C GLU A 207 25.59 -0.79 -0.58
N VAL A 208 24.38 -0.64 -0.05
CA VAL A 208 23.14 -0.89 -0.82
C VAL A 208 23.01 0.07 -2.01
N ALA A 209 23.27 1.36 -1.79
CA ALA A 209 23.28 2.35 -2.88
C ALA A 209 24.31 2.02 -3.95
N GLU A 210 25.52 1.64 -3.56
CA GLU A 210 26.58 1.23 -4.50
C GLU A 210 26.16 -0.02 -5.30
N ALA A 211 25.52 -1.00 -4.67
CA ALA A 211 25.01 -2.18 -5.37
C ALA A 211 23.93 -1.82 -6.41
N ILE A 212 23.03 -0.89 -6.09
CA ILE A 212 22.05 -0.35 -7.05
C ILE A 212 22.77 0.32 -8.24
N LEU A 213 23.75 1.18 -7.96
CA LEU A 213 24.49 1.89 -9.00
C LEU A 213 25.34 0.95 -9.87
N ARG A 214 25.87 -0.12 -9.30
CA ARG A 214 26.55 -1.17 -10.09
C ARG A 214 25.57 -1.89 -11.00
N MET A 215 24.42 -2.34 -10.47
CA MET A 215 23.40 -3.01 -11.29
C MET A 215 22.92 -2.13 -12.44
N THR A 216 22.62 -0.86 -12.17
CA THR A 216 22.19 0.09 -13.22
C THR A 216 23.32 0.44 -14.18
N GLY A 217 24.56 0.53 -13.72
CA GLY A 217 25.74 0.70 -14.55
C GLY A 217 25.97 -0.48 -15.49
N ASP A 218 25.84 -1.71 -14.99
CA ASP A 218 25.91 -2.92 -15.82
C ASP A 218 24.87 -2.91 -16.95
N ILE A 219 23.63 -2.49 -16.65
CA ILE A 219 22.57 -2.39 -17.66
C ILE A 219 22.90 -1.35 -18.74
N LEU A 220 23.49 -0.22 -18.33
CA LEU A 220 23.84 0.89 -19.23
C LEU A 220 25.21 0.70 -19.92
N GLY A 221 25.99 -0.29 -19.52
CA GLY A 221 27.36 -0.46 -19.97
C GLY A 221 28.31 0.65 -19.46
N THR A 222 28.05 1.21 -18.26
CA THR A 222 28.83 2.32 -17.66
C THR A 222 29.26 1.98 -16.23
N GLY A 223 30.09 2.85 -15.64
CA GLY A 223 30.43 2.75 -14.21
C GLY A 223 29.33 3.30 -13.28
N PRO A 224 29.44 3.01 -11.96
CA PRO A 224 28.45 3.49 -10.96
C PRO A 224 28.32 5.02 -10.92
N GLU A 225 29.37 5.77 -11.19
CA GLU A 225 29.34 7.23 -11.21
C GLU A 225 28.47 7.77 -12.35
N ASP A 226 28.61 7.22 -13.55
CA ASP A 226 27.78 7.61 -14.70
C ASP A 226 26.33 7.09 -14.51
N ALA A 227 26.16 5.90 -13.93
CA ALA A 227 24.84 5.36 -13.60
C ALA A 227 24.07 6.28 -12.66
N SER A 228 24.74 6.96 -11.73
CA SER A 228 24.14 7.90 -10.77
C SER A 228 23.41 9.07 -11.43
N ARG A 229 23.80 9.43 -12.67
CA ARG A 229 23.14 10.48 -13.46
C ARG A 229 21.84 10.04 -14.11
N ASN A 230 21.58 8.74 -14.16
CA ASN A 230 20.50 8.13 -14.95
C ASN A 230 19.30 7.66 -14.14
N ILE A 231 19.35 7.79 -12.81
CA ILE A 231 18.33 7.31 -11.90
C ILE A 231 17.98 8.36 -10.83
N ILE A 232 16.84 8.17 -10.19
CA ILE A 232 16.51 8.75 -8.88
C ILE A 232 16.73 7.66 -7.84
N LEU A 233 17.43 7.93 -6.75
CA LEU A 233 17.52 7.00 -5.64
C LEU A 233 16.44 7.33 -4.60
N GLY A 234 15.47 6.43 -4.42
CA GLY A 234 14.47 6.52 -3.39
C GLY A 234 15.01 6.11 -2.02
N LEU A 235 14.74 6.88 -1.00
CA LEU A 235 14.98 6.54 0.42
C LEU A 235 13.63 6.30 1.06
N LYS A 236 13.31 5.04 1.38
CA LYS A 236 11.94 4.62 1.72
C LYS A 236 11.79 4.26 3.19
N ASP A 237 11.29 5.24 4.00
CA ASP A 237 10.94 5.10 5.42
C ASP A 237 9.42 4.93 5.57
N MET A 238 8.90 3.73 5.25
CA MET A 238 7.46 3.48 5.22
C MET A 238 6.84 3.22 6.59
N ALA A 239 7.62 3.09 7.62
CA ALA A 239 7.14 3.07 8.99
C ALA A 239 7.18 4.46 9.65
N GLY A 240 7.97 5.39 9.09
CA GLY A 240 8.18 6.71 9.66
C GLY A 240 9.01 6.67 10.93
N ILE A 241 10.16 5.98 10.90
CA ILE A 241 11.00 5.72 12.09
C ILE A 241 12.38 6.39 12.04
N CYS A 242 12.81 6.87 10.87
CA CYS A 242 14.13 7.46 10.71
C CYS A 242 14.19 8.87 11.33
N PRO A 243 14.96 9.09 12.39
CA PRO A 243 15.01 10.41 13.05
C PRO A 243 15.77 11.42 12.18
N PRO A 244 15.52 12.74 12.40
CA PRO A 244 16.15 13.82 11.62
C PRO A 244 17.68 13.71 11.52
N ARG A 245 18.35 13.36 12.62
CA ARG A 245 19.80 13.21 12.65
C ARG A 245 20.28 12.11 11.69
N PHE A 246 19.65 10.94 11.72
CA PHE A 246 19.99 9.83 10.83
C PHE A 246 19.82 10.24 9.36
N MET A 247 18.73 10.95 9.04
CA MET A 247 18.49 11.43 7.67
C MET A 247 19.53 12.44 7.22
N THR A 248 19.95 13.36 8.13
CA THR A 248 21.07 14.27 7.82
C THR A 248 22.35 13.50 7.49
N GLU A 249 22.72 12.53 8.33
CA GLU A 249 23.94 11.73 8.14
C GLU A 249 23.90 10.90 6.84
N LEU A 250 22.78 10.21 6.59
CA LEU A 250 22.61 9.36 5.40
C LEU A 250 22.63 10.17 4.09
N VAL A 251 21.78 11.22 4.02
CA VAL A 251 21.67 12.05 2.82
C VAL A 251 23.00 12.77 2.53
N SER A 252 23.66 13.33 3.55
CA SER A 252 24.96 13.97 3.39
C SER A 252 26.02 12.98 2.87
N ALA A 253 26.04 11.76 3.39
CA ALA A 253 26.99 10.73 2.96
C ALA A 253 26.76 10.31 1.49
N LEU A 254 25.50 10.12 1.08
CA LEU A 254 25.12 9.83 -0.30
C LEU A 254 25.51 10.96 -1.25
N ARG A 255 25.19 12.21 -0.87
CA ARG A 255 25.57 13.42 -1.66
C ARG A 255 27.08 13.60 -1.79
N HIS A 256 27.83 13.29 -0.73
CA HIS A 256 29.29 13.34 -0.77
C HIS A 256 29.86 12.26 -1.70
N ARG A 257 29.33 11.04 -1.63
CA ARG A 257 29.82 9.89 -2.38
C ARG A 257 29.44 9.95 -3.86
N TRP A 258 28.22 10.37 -4.18
CA TRP A 258 27.66 10.49 -5.54
C TRP A 258 26.96 11.85 -5.73
N PRO A 259 27.72 12.93 -6.00
CA PRO A 259 27.15 14.28 -6.13
C PRO A 259 26.09 14.42 -7.23
N SER A 260 26.17 13.59 -8.27
CA SER A 260 25.24 13.60 -9.42
C SER A 260 23.93 12.87 -9.15
N LEU A 261 23.82 12.14 -8.04
CA LEU A 261 22.64 11.32 -7.72
C LEU A 261 21.48 12.19 -7.24
N VAL A 262 20.32 12.05 -7.90
CA VAL A 262 19.08 12.67 -7.44
C VAL A 262 18.51 11.80 -6.33
N LEU A 263 18.22 12.41 -5.17
CA LEU A 263 17.67 11.74 -3.98
C LEU A 263 16.22 12.11 -3.77
N HIS A 264 15.37 11.10 -3.54
CA HIS A 264 13.95 11.24 -3.27
C HIS A 264 13.62 10.58 -1.92
N TYR A 265 13.07 11.35 -0.96
CA TYR A 265 12.75 10.83 0.37
C TYR A 265 11.27 10.61 0.55
N HIS A 266 10.91 9.36 0.81
CA HIS A 266 9.57 8.90 1.14
C HIS A 266 9.51 8.56 2.64
N ARG A 267 8.61 9.21 3.38
CA ARG A 267 8.45 9.00 4.82
C ARG A 267 6.98 9.04 5.23
N HIS A 268 6.60 8.13 6.15
CA HIS A 268 5.29 8.19 6.82
C HIS A 268 5.33 9.09 8.06
N TYR A 269 4.14 9.54 8.50
CA TYR A 269 3.96 10.46 9.62
C TYR A 269 3.69 9.76 10.95
N THR A 270 3.80 8.45 11.01
CA THR A 270 3.33 7.60 12.13
C THR A 270 3.94 8.02 13.47
N ASP A 271 5.24 8.34 13.53
CA ASP A 271 5.94 8.77 14.75
C ASP A 271 5.76 10.26 15.12
N GLY A 272 5.09 11.05 14.28
CA GLY A 272 4.92 12.50 14.49
C GLY A 272 6.10 13.38 14.04
N LEU A 273 7.19 12.80 13.54
CA LEU A 273 8.41 13.54 13.18
C LEU A 273 8.54 13.78 11.66
N PHE A 274 7.45 13.77 10.91
CA PHE A 274 7.48 13.95 9.46
C PHE A 274 8.20 15.22 9.04
N VAL A 275 7.73 16.39 9.48
CA VAL A 275 8.28 17.69 9.06
C VAL A 275 9.77 17.83 9.42
N PRO A 276 10.20 17.60 10.68
CA PRO A 276 11.61 17.74 11.03
C PRO A 276 12.53 16.72 10.31
N ALA A 277 12.07 15.50 10.04
CA ALA A 277 12.89 14.50 9.35
C ALA A 277 12.99 14.78 7.86
N CYS A 278 11.89 15.15 7.19
CA CYS A 278 11.91 15.59 5.80
C CYS A 278 12.72 16.87 5.62
N GLY A 279 12.60 17.83 6.56
CA GLY A 279 13.40 19.04 6.55
C GLY A 279 14.89 18.78 6.73
N ALA A 280 15.26 17.86 7.61
CA ALA A 280 16.65 17.42 7.78
C ALA A 280 17.22 16.79 6.49
N ALA A 281 16.44 15.95 5.81
CA ALA A 281 16.81 15.38 4.53
C ALA A 281 16.97 16.45 3.44
N ALA A 282 16.01 17.38 3.32
CA ALA A 282 16.10 18.49 2.37
C ALA A 282 17.32 19.37 2.60
N LYS A 283 17.57 19.75 3.86
CA LYS A 283 18.76 20.55 4.24
C LYS A 283 20.07 19.84 3.93
N ALA A 284 20.10 18.51 4.01
CA ALA A 284 21.26 17.69 3.69
C ALA A 284 21.43 17.45 2.18
N GLY A 285 20.44 17.83 1.34
CA GLY A 285 20.52 17.77 -0.12
C GLY A 285 19.63 16.71 -0.78
N ALA A 286 18.55 16.25 -0.11
CA ALA A 286 17.49 15.51 -0.77
C ALA A 286 16.74 16.47 -1.71
N HIS A 287 16.53 16.04 -2.96
CA HIS A 287 15.94 16.89 -4.00
C HIS A 287 14.42 16.85 -4.00
N ILE A 288 13.83 15.68 -3.68
CA ILE A 288 12.40 15.44 -3.80
C ILE A 288 11.88 14.85 -2.48
N LEU A 289 10.70 15.30 -2.05
CA LEU A 289 10.00 14.82 -0.84
C LEU A 289 8.60 14.34 -1.19
N ASP A 290 8.20 13.18 -0.68
CA ASP A 290 6.82 12.71 -0.75
C ASP A 290 5.95 13.42 0.29
N VAL A 291 4.77 13.88 -0.13
CA VAL A 291 3.80 14.60 0.69
C VAL A 291 2.37 14.18 0.34
N GLY A 292 1.39 14.66 1.09
CA GLY A 292 -0.02 14.48 0.78
C GLY A 292 -0.85 15.73 1.05
N LEU A 293 -2.09 15.74 0.56
CA LEU A 293 -3.07 16.80 0.87
C LEU A 293 -3.46 16.75 2.34
N GLY A 294 -3.37 17.89 3.02
CA GLY A 294 -3.64 17.98 4.46
C GLY A 294 -5.01 17.47 4.89
N SER A 295 -6.03 17.61 4.03
CA SER A 295 -7.37 17.07 4.28
C SER A 295 -7.42 15.53 4.28
N ALA A 296 -6.49 14.90 3.57
CA ALA A 296 -6.36 13.45 3.48
C ALA A 296 -5.35 12.88 4.48
N VAL A 297 -4.43 13.71 4.99
CA VAL A 297 -3.38 13.27 5.92
C VAL A 297 -3.97 12.65 7.18
N ARG A 298 -3.50 11.44 7.49
CA ARG A 298 -3.67 10.71 8.73
C ARG A 298 -2.29 10.20 9.17
N SER A 299 -2.16 9.69 10.39
CA SER A 299 -0.86 9.27 10.94
C SER A 299 -0.15 8.19 10.12
N TYR A 300 -0.85 7.38 9.37
CA TYR A 300 -0.24 6.30 8.58
C TYR A 300 0.21 6.69 7.17
N GLY A 301 -0.14 7.87 6.66
CA GLY A 301 0.30 8.38 5.37
C GLY A 301 1.48 9.36 5.48
N GLN A 302 1.73 10.10 4.40
CA GLN A 302 2.69 11.20 4.37
C GLN A 302 2.11 12.44 5.05
N GLY A 303 2.97 13.39 5.43
CA GLY A 303 2.55 14.65 6.04
C GLY A 303 2.00 15.68 5.04
N ASP A 304 1.39 16.73 5.58
CA ASP A 304 0.77 17.80 4.79
C ASP A 304 1.79 18.61 3.99
N VAL A 305 1.53 18.76 2.71
CA VAL A 305 2.38 19.50 1.76
C VAL A 305 2.53 20.97 2.12
N LEU A 306 1.48 21.65 2.57
CA LEU A 306 1.56 23.09 2.90
C LEU A 306 2.39 23.34 4.14
N SER A 307 2.26 22.48 5.15
CA SER A 307 3.09 22.53 6.36
C SER A 307 4.56 22.26 6.02
N MET A 308 4.83 21.28 5.15
CA MET A 308 6.19 20.95 4.71
C MET A 308 6.79 22.09 3.86
N ALA A 309 6.03 22.66 2.95
CA ALA A 309 6.48 23.79 2.13
C ALA A 309 6.80 25.03 2.99
N ALA A 310 5.93 25.34 3.96
CA ALA A 310 6.19 26.44 4.90
C ALA A 310 7.50 26.21 5.69
N TYR A 311 7.72 24.99 6.19
CA TYR A 311 8.97 24.66 6.89
C TYR A 311 10.21 24.79 5.99
N VAL A 312 10.13 24.31 4.76
CA VAL A 312 11.22 24.42 3.76
C VAL A 312 11.56 25.87 3.47
N GLU A 313 10.55 26.72 3.29
CA GLU A 313 10.76 28.13 2.93
C GLU A 313 11.12 28.99 4.14
N ASP A 314 10.35 28.91 5.23
CA ASP A 314 10.47 29.83 6.36
C ASP A 314 11.60 29.43 7.33
N GLU A 315 11.77 28.12 7.61
CA GLU A 315 12.77 27.64 8.57
C GLU A 315 14.10 27.26 7.93
N LEU A 316 14.08 26.68 6.70
CA LEU A 316 15.31 26.27 6.03
C LEU A 316 15.85 27.32 5.06
N GLY A 317 15.05 28.30 4.68
CA GLY A 317 15.40 29.33 3.69
C GLY A 317 15.62 28.75 2.27
N LEU A 318 15.05 27.56 2.00
CA LEU A 318 15.10 26.93 0.70
C LEU A 318 13.86 27.35 -0.11
N LYS A 319 13.89 27.11 -1.43
CA LYS A 319 12.76 27.47 -2.30
C LYS A 319 11.91 26.26 -2.66
N THR A 320 10.65 26.50 -2.97
CA THR A 320 9.74 25.53 -3.60
C THR A 320 9.15 26.13 -4.88
N ASN A 321 8.73 25.29 -5.82
CA ASN A 321 8.02 25.72 -7.03
C ASN A 321 6.51 25.45 -6.93
N LEU A 322 5.97 25.29 -5.71
CA LEU A 322 4.57 24.92 -5.50
C LEU A 322 3.61 26.10 -5.70
N ASN A 323 2.53 25.83 -6.42
CA ASN A 323 1.36 26.71 -6.46
C ASN A 323 0.46 26.40 -5.24
N LYS A 324 0.69 27.10 -4.14
CA LYS A 324 -0.02 26.90 -2.87
C LYS A 324 -1.54 27.14 -2.98
N GLN A 325 -2.01 27.96 -3.96
CA GLN A 325 -3.43 28.17 -4.15
C GLN A 325 -4.09 26.94 -4.78
N ALA A 326 -3.48 26.35 -5.80
CA ALA A 326 -3.98 25.11 -6.40
C ALA A 326 -4.04 23.96 -5.38
N ILE A 327 -3.05 23.90 -4.46
CA ILE A 327 -3.06 22.91 -3.36
C ILE A 327 -4.21 23.19 -2.38
N ARG A 328 -4.48 24.46 -2.03
CA ARG A 328 -5.62 24.81 -1.18
C ARG A 328 -6.95 24.44 -1.83
N ASP A 329 -7.06 24.64 -3.14
CA ASP A 329 -8.26 24.31 -3.91
C ASP A 329 -8.47 22.78 -3.96
N ALA A 330 -7.40 22.00 -4.19
CA ALA A 330 -7.43 20.55 -4.09
C ALA A 330 -7.86 20.09 -2.68
N ASN A 331 -7.29 20.69 -1.62
CA ASN A 331 -7.68 20.41 -0.24
C ASN A 331 -9.15 20.74 0.04
N PHE A 332 -9.64 21.83 -0.50
CA PHE A 332 -11.05 22.22 -0.34
C PHE A 332 -12.00 21.18 -0.96
N VAL A 333 -11.70 20.67 -2.15
CA VAL A 333 -12.46 19.59 -2.79
C VAL A 333 -12.33 18.29 -2.00
N CYS A 334 -11.10 17.90 -1.64
CA CYS A 334 -10.82 16.68 -0.90
C CYS A 334 -11.55 16.64 0.45
N LYS A 335 -11.65 17.77 1.18
CA LYS A 335 -12.42 17.88 2.44
C LYS A 335 -13.90 17.51 2.30
N GLN A 336 -14.49 17.73 1.12
CA GLN A 336 -15.89 17.37 0.88
C GLN A 336 -16.06 15.87 0.61
N ILE A 337 -15.01 15.21 0.10
CA ILE A 337 -14.98 13.77 -0.24
C ILE A 337 -14.67 12.91 0.99
N MET A 338 -13.73 13.35 1.81
CA MET A 338 -13.18 12.55 2.91
C MET A 338 -14.19 11.98 3.89
N PRO A 339 -15.28 12.66 4.29
CA PRO A 339 -16.26 12.11 5.23
C PRO A 339 -16.89 10.80 4.77
N TYR A 340 -16.97 10.56 3.46
CA TYR A 340 -17.46 9.29 2.91
C TYR A 340 -16.45 8.14 3.10
N TYR A 341 -15.16 8.46 3.05
CA TYR A 341 -14.07 7.50 3.16
C TYR A 341 -13.59 7.23 4.59
N ASP A 342 -13.94 8.09 5.55
CA ASP A 342 -13.59 7.91 6.97
C ASP A 342 -14.08 6.56 7.53
N ARG A 343 -15.14 5.98 6.98
CA ARG A 343 -15.63 4.64 7.33
C ARG A 343 -14.66 3.50 7.06
N TYR A 344 -13.68 3.72 6.18
CA TYR A 344 -12.63 2.76 5.88
C TYR A 344 -11.34 3.01 6.69
N CYS A 345 -11.28 4.12 7.40
CA CYS A 345 -10.16 4.42 8.27
C CYS A 345 -10.26 3.61 9.55
N SER A 346 -9.14 3.02 9.99
CA SER A 346 -9.13 2.27 11.24
C SER A 346 -9.48 3.17 12.42
N PRO A 347 -10.47 2.81 13.26
CA PRO A 347 -10.81 3.60 14.45
C PRO A 347 -9.74 3.53 15.54
N TYR A 348 -8.82 2.57 15.48
CA TYR A 348 -7.86 2.31 16.56
C TYR A 348 -6.67 3.27 16.56
N PHE A 349 -6.25 3.77 15.38
CA PHE A 349 -5.09 4.65 15.29
C PHE A 349 -5.31 5.75 14.26
N GLN A 350 -5.95 6.82 14.70
CA GLN A 350 -6.08 8.05 13.92
C GLN A 350 -5.09 9.14 14.36
N GLY A 351 -4.31 8.86 15.42
CA GLY A 351 -3.32 9.76 15.99
C GLY A 351 -1.88 9.29 15.72
N ILE A 352 -0.96 10.08 16.23
CA ILE A 352 0.48 9.76 16.21
C ILE A 352 0.74 8.60 17.17
N ASP A 353 1.55 7.64 16.73
CA ASP A 353 2.00 6.48 17.50
C ASP A 353 3.54 6.42 17.46
N TYR A 354 4.20 6.99 18.47
CA TYR A 354 5.66 6.96 18.54
C TYR A 354 6.21 5.56 18.83
N ASP A 355 5.40 4.63 19.35
CA ASP A 355 5.84 3.24 19.58
C ASP A 355 6.12 2.49 18.27
N VAL A 356 5.75 3.07 17.12
CA VAL A 356 6.16 2.55 15.80
C VAL A 356 7.66 2.38 15.68
N VAL A 357 8.49 3.17 16.36
CA VAL A 357 9.95 3.03 16.35
C VAL A 357 10.43 1.69 16.94
N GLN A 358 9.59 1.03 17.75
CA GLN A 358 9.87 -0.30 18.32
C GLN A 358 9.56 -1.42 17.31
N HIS A 359 8.33 -1.42 16.76
CA HIS A 359 7.82 -2.50 15.92
C HIS A 359 7.99 -2.25 14.41
N ALA A 360 8.22 -1.02 13.97
CA ALA A 360 8.42 -0.58 12.59
C ALA A 360 7.35 -1.06 11.58
N MET A 361 6.12 -1.26 12.03
CA MET A 361 5.04 -1.71 11.15
C MET A 361 4.68 -0.59 10.15
N PRO A 362 4.74 -0.84 8.82
CA PRO A 362 4.38 0.18 7.84
C PRO A 362 2.90 0.56 7.91
N GLY A 363 2.56 1.83 7.66
CA GLY A 363 1.21 2.35 7.79
C GLY A 363 0.15 1.54 7.03
N GLY A 364 0.39 1.25 5.74
CA GLY A 364 -0.55 0.46 4.92
C GLY A 364 -0.72 -0.99 5.39
N ALA A 365 0.33 -1.59 5.96
CA ALA A 365 0.25 -2.92 6.55
C ALA A 365 -0.47 -2.88 7.91
N THR A 366 -0.31 -1.81 8.69
CA THR A 366 -0.97 -1.66 10.01
C THR A 366 -2.48 -1.64 9.87
N SER A 367 -3.04 -0.80 8.99
CA SER A 367 -4.49 -0.69 8.80
C SER A 367 -5.12 -2.00 8.34
N SER A 368 -4.53 -2.69 7.36
CA SER A 368 -5.02 -3.98 6.87
C SER A 368 -4.92 -5.09 7.92
N SER A 369 -3.87 -5.08 8.74
CA SER A 369 -3.64 -6.06 9.81
C SER A 369 -4.63 -5.88 10.96
N GLN A 370 -4.92 -4.63 11.33
CA GLN A 370 -5.96 -4.31 12.32
C GLN A 370 -7.33 -4.77 11.86
N GLU A 371 -7.70 -4.50 10.61
CA GLU A 371 -8.96 -4.97 10.03
C GLU A 371 -9.04 -6.51 10.06
N GLY A 372 -7.95 -7.20 9.73
CA GLY A 372 -7.85 -8.66 9.80
C GLY A 372 -8.03 -9.19 11.23
N ALA A 373 -7.39 -8.57 12.22
CA ALA A 373 -7.51 -8.94 13.64
C ALA A 373 -8.94 -8.68 14.18
N MET A 374 -9.56 -7.56 13.76
CA MET A 374 -10.98 -7.25 14.10
C MET A 374 -11.93 -8.32 13.56
N LYS A 375 -11.85 -8.65 12.27
CA LYS A 375 -12.70 -9.66 11.63
C LYS A 375 -12.60 -11.04 12.29
N GLN A 376 -11.45 -11.33 12.89
CA GLN A 376 -11.20 -12.60 13.59
C GLN A 376 -11.46 -12.53 15.10
N GLY A 377 -11.88 -11.36 15.63
CA GLY A 377 -12.20 -11.16 17.04
C GLY A 377 -10.98 -11.01 17.98
N TYR A 378 -9.77 -10.81 17.43
CA TYR A 378 -8.53 -10.74 18.21
C TYR A 378 -7.92 -9.35 18.32
N ILE A 379 -8.65 -8.29 17.99
CA ILE A 379 -8.12 -6.93 18.02
C ILE A 379 -7.65 -6.50 19.42
N HIS A 380 -8.26 -7.02 20.48
CA HIS A 380 -7.85 -6.78 21.86
C HIS A 380 -6.44 -7.27 22.19
N LEU A 381 -5.88 -8.17 21.36
CA LEU A 381 -4.52 -8.67 21.49
C LEU A 381 -3.48 -7.83 20.69
N LEU A 382 -3.92 -6.80 19.99
CA LEU A 382 -3.05 -5.96 19.16
C LEU A 382 -1.79 -5.44 19.90
N PRO A 383 -1.87 -4.92 21.15
CA PRO A 383 -0.68 -4.46 21.86
C PRO A 383 0.38 -5.57 22.08
N TYR A 384 -0.04 -6.80 22.29
CA TYR A 384 0.84 -7.94 22.43
C TYR A 384 1.48 -8.36 21.10
N MET A 385 0.71 -8.28 20.00
CA MET A 385 1.22 -8.54 18.65
C MET A 385 2.29 -7.53 18.24
N LEU A 386 2.10 -6.24 18.53
CA LEU A 386 3.09 -5.20 18.26
C LEU A 386 4.38 -5.40 19.07
N LYS A 387 4.27 -5.80 20.35
CA LYS A 387 5.44 -6.17 21.16
C LYS A 387 6.17 -7.39 20.60
N PHE A 388 5.44 -8.37 20.10
CA PHE A 388 6.04 -9.55 19.49
C PHE A 388 6.79 -9.19 18.19
N LEU A 389 6.23 -8.28 17.39
CA LEU A 389 6.91 -7.74 16.20
C LEU A 389 8.22 -7.04 16.53
N ALA A 390 8.25 -6.24 17.60
CA ALA A 390 9.47 -5.59 18.07
C ALA A 390 10.58 -6.60 18.40
N GLY A 391 10.22 -7.74 19.00
CA GLY A 391 11.15 -8.82 19.27
C GLY A 391 11.64 -9.55 18.02
N ILE A 392 10.75 -9.87 17.06
CA ILE A 392 11.14 -10.48 15.78
C ILE A 392 12.20 -9.61 15.08
N ARG A 393 11.98 -8.31 15.04
CA ARG A 393 12.86 -7.33 14.38
C ARG A 393 14.29 -7.34 14.90
N GLN A 394 14.46 -7.55 16.21
CA GLN A 394 15.79 -7.62 16.84
C GLN A 394 16.50 -8.95 16.56
N ILE A 395 15.74 -10.02 16.35
CA ILE A 395 16.30 -11.38 16.17
C ILE A 395 16.57 -11.67 14.69
N VAL A 396 15.57 -11.46 13.82
CA VAL A 396 15.68 -11.82 12.38
C VAL A 396 16.36 -10.72 11.59
N ARG A 397 16.21 -9.47 12.00
CA ARG A 397 16.92 -8.28 11.46
C ARG A 397 16.80 -8.14 9.94
N TYR A 398 15.63 -7.85 9.48
CA TYR A 398 15.35 -7.48 8.08
C TYR A 398 14.43 -6.24 8.03
N HIS A 399 14.17 -5.75 6.81
CA HIS A 399 13.33 -4.56 6.66
C HIS A 399 11.85 -4.93 6.73
N ASP A 400 11.10 -4.26 7.63
CA ASP A 400 9.67 -4.49 7.81
C ASP A 400 8.85 -3.75 6.74
N VAL A 401 8.97 -4.18 5.50
CA VAL A 401 8.22 -3.62 4.38
C VAL A 401 7.43 -4.72 3.66
N THR A 402 6.34 -4.36 3.02
CA THR A 402 5.49 -5.33 2.31
C THR A 402 6.25 -5.95 1.12
N PRO A 403 6.27 -7.27 0.94
CA PRO A 403 5.47 -8.28 1.65
C PRO A 403 6.03 -8.77 3.00
N GLY A 404 7.29 -8.42 3.36
CA GLY A 404 7.95 -8.87 4.58
C GLY A 404 7.17 -8.54 5.84
N SER A 405 6.65 -7.31 5.97
CA SER A 405 5.82 -6.88 7.10
C SER A 405 4.56 -7.73 7.28
N GLN A 406 3.98 -8.24 6.20
CA GLN A 406 2.83 -9.15 6.27
C GLN A 406 3.26 -10.54 6.78
N ILE A 407 4.46 -10.99 6.43
CA ILE A 407 5.03 -12.27 6.90
C ILE A 407 5.22 -12.23 8.41
N THR A 408 5.85 -11.17 8.94
CA THR A 408 6.08 -11.02 10.38
C THR A 408 4.80 -10.73 11.14
N TRP A 409 3.90 -9.93 10.61
CA TRP A 409 2.59 -9.72 11.20
C TRP A 409 1.85 -11.05 11.39
N ASN A 410 1.76 -11.87 10.34
CA ASN A 410 1.10 -13.16 10.44
C ASN A 410 1.78 -14.08 11.46
N THR A 411 3.11 -14.01 11.58
CA THR A 411 3.86 -14.76 12.60
C THR A 411 3.50 -14.27 14.01
N ALA A 412 3.49 -12.96 14.24
CA ALA A 412 3.10 -12.38 15.52
C ALA A 412 1.63 -12.70 15.87
N PHE A 413 0.74 -12.59 14.89
CA PHE A 413 -0.68 -12.92 15.04
C PHE A 413 -0.85 -14.39 15.47
N LEU A 414 -0.21 -15.32 14.78
CA LEU A 414 -0.31 -16.75 15.09
C LEU A 414 0.31 -17.10 16.44
N ALA A 415 1.49 -16.55 16.76
CA ALA A 415 2.16 -16.80 18.04
C ALA A 415 1.32 -16.30 19.22
N VAL A 416 0.82 -15.05 19.15
CA VAL A 416 0.03 -14.42 20.23
C VAL A 416 -1.34 -15.08 20.35
N THR A 417 -2.06 -15.34 19.26
CA THR A 417 -3.36 -16.02 19.30
C THR A 417 -3.23 -17.49 19.69
N GLY A 418 -2.13 -18.15 19.32
CA GLY A 418 -1.81 -19.51 19.75
C GLY A 418 -1.59 -19.57 21.26
N ALA A 419 -0.77 -18.69 21.82
CA ALA A 419 -0.56 -18.55 23.26
C ALA A 419 -1.88 -18.25 23.99
N TRP A 420 -2.69 -17.31 23.48
CA TRP A 420 -3.99 -16.99 24.04
C TRP A 420 -4.92 -18.21 24.11
N LYS A 421 -4.95 -19.03 23.08
CA LYS A 421 -5.76 -20.26 23.06
C LYS A 421 -5.27 -21.33 24.04
N ARG A 422 -3.97 -21.36 24.35
CA ARG A 422 -3.39 -22.33 25.29
C ARG A 422 -3.61 -21.97 26.76
N GLY A 423 -3.47 -20.69 27.13
CA GLY A 423 -3.53 -20.28 28.53
C GLY A 423 -3.98 -18.85 28.78
N GLY A 424 -4.68 -18.22 27.82
CA GLY A 424 -5.18 -16.86 27.97
C GLY A 424 -4.07 -15.82 28.06
N GLU A 425 -4.34 -14.75 28.80
CA GLU A 425 -3.43 -13.62 28.94
C GLU A 425 -2.11 -14.00 29.63
N GLU A 426 -2.13 -14.92 30.57
CA GLU A 426 -0.94 -15.37 31.29
C GLU A 426 0.08 -16.01 30.35
N GLU A 427 -0.38 -16.87 29.46
CA GLU A 427 0.48 -17.53 28.47
C GLU A 427 1.04 -16.53 27.45
N VAL A 428 0.25 -15.52 27.04
CA VAL A 428 0.73 -14.45 26.16
C VAL A 428 1.82 -13.63 26.86
N ARG A 429 1.61 -13.24 28.12
CA ARG A 429 2.60 -12.50 28.90
C ARG A 429 3.87 -13.31 29.11
N TYR A 430 3.76 -14.61 29.36
CA TYR A 430 4.90 -15.50 29.47
C TYR A 430 5.68 -15.57 28.15
N LEU A 431 5.00 -15.79 27.01
CA LEU A 431 5.63 -15.80 25.68
C LEU A 431 6.42 -14.53 25.41
N LEU A 432 5.84 -13.36 25.74
CA LEU A 432 6.51 -12.08 25.54
C LEU A 432 7.68 -11.87 26.51
N SER A 433 7.60 -12.36 27.74
CA SER A 433 8.72 -12.29 28.69
C SER A 433 9.91 -13.13 28.23
N VAL A 434 9.64 -14.32 27.69
CA VAL A 434 10.68 -15.17 27.07
C VAL A 434 11.33 -14.46 25.87
N LEU A 435 10.52 -13.87 25.00
CA LEU A 435 11.00 -13.13 23.83
C LEU A 435 11.88 -11.93 24.24
N ASP A 436 11.45 -11.16 25.23
CA ASP A 436 12.20 -10.01 25.77
C ASP A 436 13.54 -10.44 26.38
N GLU A 437 13.55 -11.47 27.17
CA GLU A 437 14.77 -12.04 27.80
C GLU A 437 15.77 -12.50 26.72
N VAL A 438 15.31 -13.23 25.72
CA VAL A 438 16.14 -13.75 24.62
C VAL A 438 16.71 -12.64 23.75
N THR A 439 15.99 -11.52 23.61
CA THR A 439 16.48 -10.37 22.83
C THR A 439 17.51 -9.53 23.55
N ARG A 440 17.47 -9.49 24.90
CA ARG A 440 18.35 -8.65 25.73
C ARG A 440 19.57 -9.38 26.25
N THR A 441 19.46 -10.70 26.46
CA THR A 441 20.50 -11.50 27.12
C THR A 441 21.40 -12.18 26.08
N PRO A 442 22.72 -12.05 26.16
CA PRO A 442 23.65 -12.80 25.32
C PRO A 442 23.43 -14.31 25.42
N GLU A 443 23.56 -15.03 24.32
CA GLU A 443 23.33 -16.47 24.23
C GLU A 443 24.05 -17.28 25.32
N ALA A 444 25.29 -16.87 25.65
CA ALA A 444 26.12 -17.56 26.68
C ALA A 444 25.53 -17.41 28.09
N GLU A 445 24.78 -16.35 28.37
CA GLU A 445 24.24 -16.01 29.69
C GLU A 445 22.81 -16.53 29.91
N LEU A 446 22.14 -17.03 28.85
CA LEU A 446 20.78 -17.58 28.98
C LEU A 446 20.77 -18.87 29.83
N SER A 447 19.82 -18.96 30.77
CA SER A 447 19.61 -20.16 31.55
C SER A 447 19.16 -21.35 30.69
N PRO A 448 19.39 -22.62 31.14
CA PRO A 448 18.89 -23.81 30.43
C PRO A 448 17.36 -23.78 30.24
N GLU A 449 16.62 -23.29 31.25
CA GLU A 449 15.16 -23.14 31.21
C GLU A 449 14.74 -22.16 30.15
N MET A 450 15.44 -21.01 30.05
CA MET A 450 15.15 -19.97 29.04
C MET A 450 15.51 -20.46 27.64
N ARG A 451 16.61 -21.19 27.48
CA ARG A 451 16.96 -21.82 26.17
C ARG A 451 15.92 -22.84 25.73
N LYS A 452 15.27 -23.54 26.64
CA LYS A 452 14.14 -24.42 26.31
C LYS A 452 12.88 -23.65 26.00
N ALA A 453 12.52 -22.62 26.79
CA ALA A 453 11.32 -21.81 26.65
C ALA A 453 11.28 -21.08 25.30
N ARG A 454 12.42 -20.57 24.80
CA ARG A 454 12.50 -19.85 23.52
C ARG A 454 12.07 -20.68 22.30
N LEU A 455 12.08 -22.02 22.41
CA LEU A 455 11.64 -22.89 21.32
C LEU A 455 10.14 -22.80 21.06
N ALA A 456 9.37 -22.23 21.98
CA ALA A 456 7.94 -21.95 21.77
C ALA A 456 7.66 -20.65 21.00
N ILE A 457 8.65 -19.77 20.79
CA ILE A 457 8.45 -18.42 20.21
C ILE A 457 7.88 -18.52 18.80
N TYR A 458 8.44 -19.34 17.93
CA TYR A 458 8.07 -19.44 16.52
C TYR A 458 7.36 -20.75 16.15
N GLN A 459 6.97 -21.58 17.14
CA GLN A 459 6.34 -22.89 16.89
C GLN A 459 5.04 -22.78 16.05
N ASP A 460 4.29 -21.70 16.19
CA ASP A 460 3.03 -21.45 15.49
C ASP A 460 3.21 -20.65 14.18
N CYS A 461 4.47 -20.39 13.74
CA CYS A 461 4.73 -19.61 12.53
C CYS A 461 4.23 -20.32 11.26
N ASN A 462 3.92 -19.53 10.22
CA ASN A 462 3.47 -20.03 8.93
C ASN A 462 4.62 -20.35 7.97
N ASP A 463 4.28 -20.96 6.82
CA ASP A 463 5.28 -21.32 5.81
C ASP A 463 5.96 -20.11 5.16
N ALA A 464 5.27 -18.94 5.08
CA ALA A 464 5.88 -17.73 4.57
C ALA A 464 7.06 -17.28 5.45
N PHE A 465 6.93 -17.36 6.78
CA PHE A 465 8.04 -17.08 7.70
C PHE A 465 9.16 -18.11 7.59
N ARG A 466 8.81 -19.41 7.49
CA ARG A 466 9.80 -20.47 7.23
C ARG A 466 10.57 -20.24 5.94
N ASN A 467 9.88 -19.85 4.87
CA ASN A 467 10.50 -19.50 3.59
C ASN A 467 11.42 -18.26 3.70
N LEU A 468 11.05 -17.26 4.51
CA LEU A 468 11.93 -16.11 4.82
C LEU A 468 13.22 -16.57 5.51
N LEU A 469 13.12 -17.42 6.54
CA LEU A 469 14.27 -17.99 7.25
C LEU A 469 15.19 -18.82 6.34
N LEU A 470 14.61 -19.48 5.34
CA LEU A 470 15.37 -20.26 4.34
C LEU A 470 16.03 -19.37 3.27
N GLY A 471 15.75 -18.08 3.24
CA GLY A 471 16.27 -17.15 2.23
C GLY A 471 15.64 -17.30 0.84
N LYS A 472 14.43 -17.88 0.73
CA LYS A 472 13.76 -18.11 -0.56
C LYS A 472 13.28 -16.83 -1.27
N PHE A 473 13.36 -15.68 -0.61
CA PHE A 473 13.06 -14.37 -1.20
C PHE A 473 14.32 -13.59 -1.62
N GLY A 474 15.50 -14.17 -1.38
CA GLY A 474 16.80 -13.57 -1.58
C GLY A 474 17.61 -13.51 -0.29
N LYS A 475 18.82 -12.98 -0.41
CA LYS A 475 19.75 -12.83 0.72
C LYS A 475 19.16 -11.95 1.82
N LEU A 476 19.18 -12.44 3.05
CA LEU A 476 18.82 -11.64 4.23
C LEU A 476 19.87 -10.53 4.45
N PRO A 477 19.47 -9.27 4.70
CA PRO A 477 20.38 -8.12 4.72
C PRO A 477 21.56 -8.24 5.69
N LEU A 478 21.33 -8.79 6.87
CA LEU A 478 22.31 -8.95 7.93
C LEU A 478 22.66 -10.42 8.20
N GLY A 479 22.47 -11.29 7.22
CA GLY A 479 22.70 -12.72 7.31
C GLY A 479 21.59 -13.48 8.05
N PHE A 480 21.78 -14.78 8.16
CA PHE A 480 20.80 -15.67 8.76
C PHE A 480 20.69 -15.48 10.28
N PRO A 481 19.47 -15.62 10.87
CA PRO A 481 19.30 -15.58 12.31
C PRO A 481 19.94 -16.80 13.00
N PRO A 482 20.08 -16.79 14.35
CA PRO A 482 20.65 -17.88 15.11
C PRO A 482 19.92 -19.21 14.92
N ASP A 483 20.65 -20.33 15.04
CA ASP A 483 20.13 -21.70 14.80
C ASP A 483 18.89 -22.04 15.63
N TRP A 484 18.77 -21.53 16.87
CA TRP A 484 17.61 -21.77 17.70
C TRP A 484 16.29 -21.24 17.11
N VAL A 485 16.36 -20.22 16.24
CA VAL A 485 15.19 -19.71 15.51
C VAL A 485 14.66 -20.77 14.56
N TYR A 486 15.56 -21.51 13.91
CA TYR A 486 15.20 -22.64 13.05
C TYR A 486 14.64 -23.81 13.88
N GLU A 487 15.26 -24.11 15.03
CA GLU A 487 14.75 -25.13 15.93
C GLU A 487 13.33 -24.81 16.39
N SER A 488 13.06 -23.56 16.77
CA SER A 488 11.73 -23.06 17.13
C SER A 488 10.73 -23.15 15.97
N ALA A 489 11.11 -22.72 14.75
CA ALA A 489 10.21 -22.62 13.61
C ALA A 489 9.95 -23.95 12.89
N PHE A 490 10.93 -24.87 12.89
CA PHE A 490 10.88 -26.12 12.12
C PHE A 490 10.80 -27.38 13.00
N GLY A 491 10.92 -27.26 14.34
CA GLY A 491 10.87 -28.38 15.24
C GLY A 491 11.91 -29.43 14.86
N ASN A 492 11.55 -30.73 14.85
CA ASN A 492 12.46 -31.84 14.59
C ASN A 492 13.17 -31.78 13.21
N THR A 493 12.73 -30.97 12.29
CA THR A 493 13.31 -30.84 10.93
C THR A 493 14.31 -29.68 10.77
N TRP A 494 14.62 -28.98 11.87
CA TRP A 494 15.42 -27.73 11.81
C TRP A 494 16.84 -27.93 11.23
N LYS A 495 17.51 -29.08 11.47
CA LYS A 495 18.83 -29.36 10.88
C LYS A 495 18.77 -29.48 9.36
N THR A 496 17.70 -30.09 8.83
CA THR A 496 17.44 -30.15 7.39
C THR A 496 17.16 -28.77 6.84
N ALA A 497 16.40 -27.93 7.57
CA ALA A 497 16.13 -26.55 7.19
C ALA A 497 17.42 -25.70 7.10
N LEU A 498 18.36 -25.86 8.06
CA LEU A 498 19.66 -25.19 8.00
C LEU A 498 20.45 -25.55 6.72
N ALA A 499 20.39 -26.80 6.29
CA ALA A 499 21.07 -27.27 5.08
C ALA A 499 20.39 -26.76 3.77
N GLN A 500 19.15 -26.31 3.84
CA GLN A 500 18.36 -25.78 2.71
C GLN A 500 18.42 -24.26 2.57
N ARG A 501 19.15 -23.55 3.45
CA ARG A 501 19.32 -22.10 3.35
C ARG A 501 19.94 -21.69 2.02
N THR A 502 19.45 -20.61 1.46
CA THR A 502 19.97 -20.02 0.21
C THR A 502 20.11 -18.51 0.34
N GLU A 503 21.00 -17.91 -0.42
CA GLU A 503 21.15 -16.45 -0.53
C GLU A 503 20.81 -15.96 -1.95
N THR A 504 20.29 -16.85 -2.79
CA THR A 504 20.03 -16.56 -4.19
C THR A 504 18.68 -15.88 -4.39
N SER A 505 18.58 -15.10 -5.47
CA SER A 505 17.30 -14.51 -5.88
C SER A 505 16.28 -15.61 -6.22
N PRO A 506 14.99 -15.45 -5.88
CA PRO A 506 13.94 -16.35 -6.37
C PRO A 506 13.89 -16.46 -7.89
N LEU A 507 14.37 -15.43 -8.60
CA LEU A 507 14.48 -15.41 -10.06
C LEU A 507 15.42 -16.47 -10.65
N GLU A 508 16.30 -17.05 -9.85
CA GLU A 508 17.18 -18.14 -10.30
C GLU A 508 16.47 -19.48 -10.35
N THR A 509 15.39 -19.64 -9.58
CA THR A 509 14.61 -20.88 -9.51
C THR A 509 13.27 -20.83 -10.22
N LEU A 510 12.71 -19.65 -10.40
CA LEU A 510 11.45 -19.44 -11.10
C LEU A 510 11.66 -19.61 -12.62
N LYS A 511 10.86 -20.48 -13.21
CA LYS A 511 10.83 -20.67 -14.66
C LYS A 511 9.85 -19.71 -15.31
N ASP A 512 10.19 -19.24 -16.51
CA ASP A 512 9.30 -18.44 -17.33
C ASP A 512 7.96 -19.17 -17.58
N ILE A 513 6.86 -18.42 -17.51
CA ILE A 513 5.52 -18.94 -17.82
C ILE A 513 5.32 -19.05 -19.34
N ASN A 514 4.50 -20.00 -19.74
CA ASN A 514 4.08 -20.13 -21.13
C ASN A 514 2.91 -19.16 -21.41
N LEU A 515 3.23 -17.96 -21.91
CA LEU A 515 2.25 -16.91 -22.17
C LEU A 515 1.13 -17.37 -23.13
N ALA A 516 1.45 -18.21 -24.12
CA ALA A 516 0.42 -18.74 -25.05
C ALA A 516 -0.55 -19.70 -24.36
N ALA A 517 -0.07 -20.50 -23.39
CA ALA A 517 -0.93 -21.36 -22.60
C ALA A 517 -1.84 -20.54 -21.66
N GLU A 518 -1.31 -19.47 -21.06
CA GLU A 518 -2.09 -18.56 -20.21
C GLU A 518 -3.16 -17.80 -21.03
N GLU A 519 -2.83 -17.34 -22.24
CA GLU A 519 -3.81 -16.71 -23.15
C GLU A 519 -4.91 -17.71 -23.52
N ALA A 520 -4.56 -18.95 -23.81
CA ALA A 520 -5.54 -20.00 -24.10
C ALA A 520 -6.46 -20.27 -22.89
N ALA A 521 -5.92 -20.28 -21.66
CA ALA A 521 -6.70 -20.43 -20.43
C ALA A 521 -7.65 -19.24 -20.21
N PHE A 522 -7.20 -18.01 -20.48
CA PHE A 522 -8.07 -16.83 -20.45
C PHE A 522 -9.21 -16.95 -21.47
N ILE A 523 -8.90 -17.32 -22.72
CA ILE A 523 -9.90 -17.50 -23.80
C ILE A 523 -10.92 -18.55 -23.39
N ASP A 524 -10.50 -19.66 -22.81
CA ASP A 524 -11.44 -20.69 -22.31
C ASP A 524 -12.37 -20.17 -21.23
N ALA A 525 -11.83 -19.39 -20.26
CA ALA A 525 -12.58 -18.81 -19.17
C ALA A 525 -13.56 -17.70 -19.60
N MET A 526 -13.21 -16.90 -20.62
CA MET A 526 -13.93 -15.68 -21.02
C MET A 526 -14.61 -15.79 -22.38
N ARG A 527 -14.33 -16.86 -23.16
CA ARG A 527 -14.83 -17.08 -24.52
C ARG A 527 -14.48 -15.97 -25.52
N ARG A 528 -13.41 -15.21 -25.24
CA ARG A 528 -12.84 -14.18 -26.10
C ARG A 528 -11.36 -13.96 -25.78
N LYS A 529 -10.65 -13.32 -26.69
CA LYS A 529 -9.27 -12.88 -26.41
C LYS A 529 -9.26 -11.72 -25.38
N PRO A 530 -8.21 -11.65 -24.52
CA PRO A 530 -7.97 -10.49 -23.69
C PRO A 530 -7.53 -9.27 -24.52
N THR A 531 -7.67 -8.06 -23.98
CA THR A 531 -6.79 -6.95 -24.36
C THR A 531 -5.44 -7.15 -23.70
N ASP A 532 -4.42 -6.37 -24.10
CA ASP A 532 -3.09 -6.49 -23.50
C ASP A 532 -3.12 -6.15 -22.00
N GLU A 533 -3.88 -5.11 -21.61
CA GLU A 533 -4.08 -4.71 -20.21
C GLU A 533 -4.80 -5.80 -19.42
N GLU A 534 -5.89 -6.36 -19.95
CA GLU A 534 -6.61 -7.45 -19.30
C GLU A 534 -5.73 -8.68 -19.12
N PHE A 535 -4.85 -8.95 -20.07
CA PHE A 535 -3.94 -10.09 -20.00
C PHE A 535 -2.90 -9.88 -18.90
N VAL A 536 -2.28 -8.70 -18.81
CA VAL A 536 -1.33 -8.38 -17.75
C VAL A 536 -2.01 -8.41 -16.37
N LEU A 537 -3.23 -7.88 -16.23
CA LEU A 537 -3.99 -7.96 -14.99
C LEU A 537 -4.33 -9.41 -14.60
N TYR A 538 -4.73 -10.22 -15.58
CA TYR A 538 -5.01 -11.64 -15.37
C TYR A 538 -3.77 -12.42 -14.92
N LEU A 539 -2.61 -12.19 -15.54
CA LEU A 539 -1.37 -12.85 -15.15
C LEU A 539 -0.90 -12.49 -13.74
N ASN A 540 -1.15 -11.26 -13.29
CA ASN A 540 -0.79 -10.83 -11.93
C ASN A 540 -1.83 -11.23 -10.87
N HIS A 541 -3.13 -11.25 -11.22
CA HIS A 541 -4.27 -11.51 -10.31
C HIS A 541 -5.40 -12.28 -11.01
N PRO A 542 -5.22 -13.57 -11.35
CA PRO A 542 -6.12 -14.30 -12.24
C PRO A 542 -7.59 -14.27 -11.80
N GLY A 543 -7.87 -14.54 -10.52
CA GLY A 543 -9.23 -14.61 -9.98
C GLY A 543 -9.96 -13.27 -10.00
N ASP A 544 -9.29 -12.21 -9.51
CA ASP A 544 -9.89 -10.87 -9.40
C ASP A 544 -10.02 -10.20 -10.76
N ALA A 545 -9.07 -10.39 -11.67
CA ALA A 545 -9.17 -9.90 -13.04
C ALA A 545 -10.38 -10.50 -13.76
N LEU A 546 -10.54 -11.82 -13.79
CA LEU A 546 -11.70 -12.47 -14.40
C LEU A 546 -13.03 -12.05 -13.78
N LYS A 547 -13.07 -11.90 -12.45
CA LYS A 547 -14.25 -11.41 -11.74
C LYS A 547 -14.61 -9.98 -12.16
N THR A 548 -13.63 -9.10 -12.21
CA THR A 548 -13.80 -7.69 -12.59
C THR A 548 -14.26 -7.56 -14.04
N ILE A 549 -13.63 -8.31 -14.96
CA ILE A 549 -14.01 -8.33 -16.38
C ILE A 549 -15.48 -8.76 -16.55
N ARG A 550 -15.91 -9.83 -15.87
CA ARG A 550 -17.30 -10.28 -15.91
C ARG A 550 -18.26 -9.27 -15.31
N PHE A 551 -17.87 -8.65 -14.19
CA PHE A 551 -18.66 -7.61 -13.54
C PHE A 551 -18.85 -6.40 -14.47
N ARG A 552 -17.77 -5.90 -15.05
CA ARG A 552 -17.78 -4.76 -15.97
C ARG A 552 -18.60 -5.02 -17.23
N ALA A 553 -18.49 -6.21 -17.79
CA ALA A 553 -19.29 -6.63 -18.96
C ALA A 553 -20.79 -6.66 -18.67
N LYS A 554 -21.18 -6.96 -17.41
CA LYS A 554 -22.59 -7.07 -17.01
C LYS A 554 -23.18 -5.77 -16.49
N TYR A 555 -22.41 -5.01 -15.70
CA TYR A 555 -22.92 -3.87 -14.93
C TYR A 555 -22.35 -2.50 -15.33
N GLY A 556 -21.36 -2.46 -16.20
CA GLY A 556 -20.68 -1.22 -16.61
C GLY A 556 -19.63 -0.75 -15.61
N ASP A 557 -19.31 0.54 -15.67
CA ASP A 557 -18.28 1.17 -14.85
C ASP A 557 -18.84 1.71 -13.53
N PRO A 558 -18.42 1.20 -12.37
CA PRO A 558 -18.86 1.74 -11.08
C PRO A 558 -18.46 3.20 -10.83
N ASN A 559 -17.43 3.70 -11.52
CA ASN A 559 -17.04 5.12 -11.42
C ASN A 559 -18.14 6.09 -11.93
N ASN A 560 -19.09 5.59 -12.72
CA ASN A 560 -20.25 6.38 -13.15
C ASN A 560 -21.29 6.63 -12.06
N LEU A 561 -21.17 5.95 -10.90
CA LEU A 561 -22.09 6.15 -9.79
C LEU A 561 -21.66 7.37 -8.95
N PRO A 562 -22.59 8.29 -8.62
CA PRO A 562 -22.31 9.35 -7.66
C PRO A 562 -21.85 8.80 -6.30
N LEU A 563 -21.01 9.57 -5.60
CA LEU A 563 -20.37 9.14 -4.37
C LEU A 563 -21.37 8.62 -3.32
N HIS A 564 -22.47 9.35 -3.07
CA HIS A 564 -23.50 8.93 -2.11
C HIS A 564 -24.21 7.65 -2.54
N VAL A 565 -24.43 7.43 -3.85
CA VAL A 565 -25.05 6.20 -4.37
C VAL A 565 -24.10 5.01 -4.23
N TRP A 566 -22.80 5.22 -4.45
CA TRP A 566 -21.81 4.19 -4.24
C TRP A 566 -21.78 3.69 -2.79
N PHE A 567 -21.86 4.61 -1.82
CA PHE A 567 -21.78 4.26 -0.40
C PHE A 567 -23.10 3.80 0.22
N GLU A 568 -24.22 4.39 -0.20
CA GLU A 568 -25.52 4.18 0.46
C GLU A 568 -26.54 3.43 -0.39
N GLY A 569 -26.28 3.33 -1.72
CA GLY A 569 -27.27 2.87 -2.68
C GLY A 569 -28.45 3.85 -2.84
N LEU A 570 -29.33 3.57 -3.79
CA LEU A 570 -30.61 4.27 -3.91
C LEU A 570 -31.63 3.65 -2.94
N LYS A 571 -32.38 4.51 -2.24
CA LYS A 571 -33.52 4.11 -1.39
C LYS A 571 -34.83 4.29 -2.15
N PRO A 572 -35.88 3.52 -1.85
CA PRO A 572 -37.20 3.75 -2.44
C PRO A 572 -37.64 5.22 -2.29
N GLY A 573 -38.06 5.81 -3.39
CA GLY A 573 -38.44 7.22 -3.48
C GLY A 573 -37.30 8.17 -3.82
N GLN A 574 -36.06 7.67 -4.01
CA GLN A 574 -34.93 8.48 -4.50
C GLN A 574 -34.75 8.26 -5.98
N ASP A 575 -34.18 9.27 -6.63
CA ASP A 575 -33.86 9.28 -8.05
C ASP A 575 -32.40 9.64 -8.31
N LEU A 576 -31.94 9.34 -9.50
CA LEU A 576 -30.58 9.55 -10.00
C LEU A 576 -30.61 9.95 -11.47
N TYR A 577 -29.89 11.01 -11.81
CA TYR A 577 -29.59 11.36 -13.20
C TYR A 577 -28.17 10.93 -13.51
N PHE A 578 -27.98 10.24 -14.62
CA PHE A 578 -26.65 9.82 -15.09
C PHE A 578 -26.58 9.88 -16.62
N ASN A 579 -25.37 9.98 -17.16
CA ASN A 579 -25.12 10.00 -18.59
C ASN A 579 -24.51 8.67 -19.04
N GLU A 580 -24.98 8.11 -20.14
CA GLU A 580 -24.26 7.06 -20.84
C GLU A 580 -22.88 7.56 -21.32
N SER A 581 -21.97 6.63 -21.61
CA SER A 581 -20.66 6.91 -22.20
C SER A 581 -20.73 7.73 -23.50
N ARG A 582 -21.88 7.74 -24.17
CA ARG A 582 -22.18 8.55 -25.37
C ARG A 582 -22.87 9.89 -25.06
N GLY A 583 -22.99 10.25 -23.79
CA GLY A 583 -23.54 11.54 -23.38
C GLY A 583 -25.07 11.63 -23.35
N LYS A 584 -25.80 10.52 -23.55
CA LYS A 584 -27.26 10.53 -23.41
C LYS A 584 -27.62 10.54 -21.92
N PRO A 585 -28.44 11.51 -21.46
CA PRO A 585 -28.91 11.57 -20.08
C PRO A 585 -30.01 10.55 -19.84
N HIS A 586 -29.96 9.90 -18.67
CA HIS A 586 -30.95 8.98 -18.17
C HIS A 586 -31.46 9.41 -16.81
N HIS A 587 -32.73 9.13 -16.53
CA HIS A 587 -33.34 9.32 -15.23
C HIS A 587 -33.76 7.96 -14.65
N LEU A 588 -33.23 7.61 -13.50
CA LEU A 588 -33.55 6.41 -12.75
C LEU A 588 -34.19 6.78 -11.42
N ALA A 589 -35.42 6.32 -11.15
CA ALA A 589 -36.06 6.47 -9.85
C ALA A 589 -36.38 5.10 -9.23
N LEU A 590 -35.88 4.82 -8.03
CA LEU A 590 -36.16 3.56 -7.33
C LEU A 590 -37.53 3.64 -6.65
N LEU A 591 -38.46 2.75 -7.04
CA LEU A 591 -39.83 2.71 -6.49
C LEU A 591 -39.91 1.82 -5.25
N SER A 592 -39.40 0.61 -5.32
CA SER A 592 -39.47 -0.35 -4.21
C SER A 592 -38.43 -1.45 -4.31
N ILE A 593 -38.09 -2.03 -3.15
CA ILE A 593 -37.29 -3.24 -3.03
C ILE A 593 -38.08 -4.23 -2.20
N SER A 594 -38.34 -5.43 -2.75
CA SER A 594 -39.03 -6.49 -1.99
C SER A 594 -38.12 -7.07 -0.93
N ARG A 595 -38.72 -7.71 0.09
CA ARG A 595 -37.93 -8.60 0.97
C ARG A 595 -37.40 -9.78 0.16
N PRO A 596 -36.21 -10.32 0.51
CA PRO A 596 -35.68 -11.49 -0.15
C PRO A 596 -36.64 -12.67 -0.03
N ASN A 597 -36.81 -13.41 -1.10
CA ASN A 597 -37.55 -14.68 -1.10
C ASN A 597 -36.69 -15.81 -0.47
N LYS A 598 -37.23 -17.05 -0.41
CA LYS A 598 -36.51 -18.21 0.13
C LYS A 598 -35.17 -18.53 -0.59
N ALA A 599 -35.00 -18.08 -1.82
CA ALA A 599 -33.78 -18.23 -2.59
C ALA A 599 -32.81 -17.02 -2.39
N GLY A 600 -33.15 -16.08 -1.51
CA GLY A 600 -32.34 -14.87 -1.28
C GLY A 600 -32.46 -13.83 -2.41
N ILE A 601 -33.51 -13.89 -3.22
CA ILE A 601 -33.73 -12.97 -4.34
C ILE A 601 -34.72 -11.87 -3.89
N SER A 602 -34.31 -10.61 -4.07
CA SER A 602 -35.17 -9.42 -3.95
C SER A 602 -35.50 -8.87 -5.32
N VAL A 603 -36.74 -8.38 -5.50
CA VAL A 603 -37.16 -7.68 -6.71
C VAL A 603 -37.11 -6.18 -6.49
N CYS A 604 -36.29 -5.49 -7.29
CA CYS A 604 -36.24 -4.03 -7.34
C CYS A 604 -37.17 -3.54 -8.46
N ARG A 605 -38.07 -2.60 -8.14
CA ARG A 605 -38.88 -1.90 -9.13
C ARG A 605 -38.37 -0.46 -9.26
N TYR A 606 -38.23 0.00 -10.47
CA TYR A 606 -37.70 1.33 -10.77
C TYR A 606 -38.31 1.91 -12.04
N VAL A 607 -38.23 3.20 -12.16
CA VAL A 607 -38.51 3.92 -13.41
C VAL A 607 -37.19 4.23 -14.08
N LEU A 608 -37.04 3.93 -15.36
CA LEU A 608 -35.94 4.36 -16.21
C LEU A 608 -36.52 5.10 -17.41
N ASP A 609 -36.18 6.39 -17.55
CA ASP A 609 -36.67 7.25 -18.63
C ASP A 609 -38.19 7.21 -18.86
N SER A 610 -38.95 7.20 -17.77
CA SER A 610 -40.41 7.12 -17.75
C SER A 610 -41.02 5.71 -17.93
N GLU A 611 -40.22 4.66 -18.11
CA GLU A 611 -40.67 3.29 -18.18
C GLU A 611 -40.51 2.57 -16.84
N ILE A 612 -41.56 1.86 -16.37
CA ILE A 612 -41.49 1.05 -15.15
C ILE A 612 -40.83 -0.28 -15.47
N MET A 613 -39.73 -0.55 -14.80
CA MET A 613 -38.95 -1.76 -14.96
C MET A 613 -38.81 -2.52 -13.63
N SER A 614 -38.37 -3.76 -13.72
CA SER A 614 -38.00 -4.54 -12.53
C SER A 614 -36.76 -5.40 -12.83
N CYS A 615 -35.94 -5.59 -11.79
CA CYS A 615 -34.83 -6.54 -11.85
C CYS A 615 -34.81 -7.38 -10.58
N GLU A 616 -34.32 -8.60 -10.71
CA GLU A 616 -34.05 -9.50 -9.60
C GLU A 616 -32.60 -9.31 -9.14
N VAL A 617 -32.42 -9.11 -7.84
CA VAL A 617 -31.11 -8.94 -7.21
C VAL A 617 -30.92 -10.07 -6.19
N GLN A 618 -29.87 -10.85 -6.36
CA GLN A 618 -29.44 -11.81 -5.37
C GLN A 618 -28.90 -11.04 -4.16
N VAL A 619 -29.63 -11.04 -3.06
CA VAL A 619 -29.15 -10.55 -1.79
C VAL A 619 -28.26 -11.65 -1.22
N THR A 620 -26.95 -11.44 -1.22
CA THR A 620 -26.04 -12.28 -0.44
C THR A 620 -26.42 -12.07 1.03
N GLN A 621 -27.14 -13.03 1.61
CA GLN A 621 -27.17 -13.11 3.07
C GLN A 621 -25.71 -13.14 3.54
N PRO A 622 -25.34 -12.40 4.60
CA PRO A 622 -24.08 -12.65 5.26
C PRO A 622 -24.03 -14.17 5.45
N GLN A 623 -22.95 -14.80 4.93
CA GLN A 623 -22.78 -16.24 5.12
C GLN A 623 -22.90 -16.46 6.62
N ASN A 624 -24.04 -16.96 7.06
CA ASN A 624 -24.16 -17.55 8.36
C ASN A 624 -23.06 -18.62 8.38
N THR A 625 -21.99 -18.34 9.10
CA THR A 625 -21.11 -19.38 9.62
C THR A 625 -21.92 -20.16 10.66
N ALA A 626 -23.04 -20.71 10.21
CA ALA A 626 -23.86 -21.64 10.94
C ALA A 626 -23.07 -22.94 11.08
N GLY A 627 -22.25 -22.98 12.12
CA GLY A 627 -21.45 -24.15 12.47
C GLY A 627 -21.01 -24.18 13.92
N LYS A 628 -21.07 -23.04 14.62
CA LYS A 628 -20.91 -23.02 16.09
C LYS A 628 -22.05 -22.19 16.65
N GLY A 629 -22.96 -22.84 17.36
CA GLY A 629 -24.08 -22.18 18.04
C GLY A 629 -23.55 -20.96 18.81
N LEU A 630 -24.25 -19.84 18.67
CA LEU A 630 -23.96 -18.61 19.42
C LEU A 630 -23.85 -19.00 20.90
N ILE A 631 -22.75 -18.61 21.53
CA ILE A 631 -22.56 -18.80 22.96
C ILE A 631 -23.68 -17.99 23.64
N LYS A 632 -24.63 -18.67 24.28
CA LYS A 632 -25.67 -18.00 25.04
C LYS A 632 -24.99 -17.26 26.21
N ALA A 633 -25.49 -16.05 26.47
CA ALA A 633 -25.07 -15.31 27.65
C ALA A 633 -25.24 -16.17 28.90
N ASP A 634 -24.19 -16.32 29.69
CA ASP A 634 -24.23 -17.00 30.98
C ASP A 634 -24.77 -16.03 32.03
N PRO A 635 -25.93 -16.30 32.64
CA PRO A 635 -26.48 -15.41 33.65
C PRO A 635 -25.62 -15.24 34.89
N ALA A 636 -24.67 -16.15 35.12
CA ALA A 636 -23.73 -16.07 36.24
C ALA A 636 -22.49 -15.22 35.93
N ASN A 637 -22.25 -14.83 34.67
CA ASN A 637 -21.13 -13.99 34.27
C ASN A 637 -21.56 -12.52 34.16
N PRO A 638 -21.09 -11.61 35.05
CA PRO A 638 -21.50 -10.21 35.07
C PRO A 638 -21.10 -9.42 33.82
N TYR A 639 -20.24 -9.97 32.99
CA TYR A 639 -19.80 -9.35 31.72
C TYR A 639 -20.55 -9.87 30.49
N HIS A 640 -21.47 -10.85 30.67
CA HIS A 640 -22.32 -11.33 29.59
C HIS A 640 -23.64 -10.55 29.56
N VAL A 641 -23.90 -9.91 28.44
CA VAL A 641 -25.18 -9.21 28.19
C VAL A 641 -26.00 -10.04 27.22
N ALA A 642 -27.21 -10.44 27.65
CA ALA A 642 -28.14 -11.11 26.76
C ALA A 642 -28.89 -10.11 25.87
N ALA A 643 -29.12 -10.46 24.60
CA ALA A 643 -29.96 -9.67 23.72
C ALA A 643 -31.40 -9.64 24.29
N PRO A 644 -32.05 -8.47 24.37
CA PRO A 644 -33.40 -8.32 24.95
C PRO A 644 -34.50 -8.92 24.06
N SER A 645 -34.19 -9.32 22.83
CA SER A 645 -35.08 -9.97 21.87
C SER A 645 -34.32 -10.91 20.96
N ASN A 646 -35.02 -11.77 20.20
CA ASN A 646 -34.42 -12.62 19.18
C ASN A 646 -33.82 -11.75 18.04
N GLY A 647 -32.59 -11.30 18.21
CA GLY A 647 -31.79 -10.58 17.27
C GLY A 647 -30.32 -10.87 17.55
N ASP A 648 -29.47 -10.71 16.52
CA ASP A 648 -28.04 -10.88 16.68
C ASP A 648 -27.47 -9.64 17.40
N LEU A 649 -26.97 -9.83 18.62
CA LEU A 649 -26.18 -8.82 19.33
C LEU A 649 -24.70 -9.04 18.95
N TRP A 650 -24.14 -8.07 18.29
CA TRP A 650 -22.70 -8.04 18.00
C TRP A 650 -22.05 -7.07 18.98
N VAL A 651 -21.20 -7.56 19.85
CA VAL A 651 -20.38 -6.80 20.79
C VAL A 651 -18.94 -6.75 20.26
#